data_397424f3f813021526b27e61f0a2caad
#
_entry.id   397424f3f813021526b27e61f0a2caad
#
_cell.length_a   1.000
_cell.length_b   1.000
_cell.length_c   1.000
_cell.angle_alpha   90.00
_cell.angle_beta   90.00
_cell.angle_gamma   90.00
#
_symmetry.space_group_name_H-M   'P 1'
#
loop_
_entity.id
_entity.type
_entity.pdbx_description
1 polymer ?
#
loop_
_entity_poly.entity_id
_entity_poly.type
_entity_poly.pdbx_seq_one_letter_code
_entity_poly.pdbx_strand_id
1 'polypeptide(L)'
;MIKKLISALLVAFTVTVGASAAQTIFPVSRTDMDGVTRSGYMDENGQTVLPFAYARAGEFASCGLAAVEDEKWQTAVIDRTGEIVVPYADSPISVDFSDDMVAYRYAGCSVYYTVEGRKVGAYPGAEGFFSDGLLLCKNTETGLYFYVNEEGDPAFSGEFKEAGAFAEGRALVRTTDGVYIAIDTKGQTLYTLESSVTPAYMTIFGEDTVVLSNGTNQALYSLARGAYLTEFLYNAISEFEDGVAMVRQINRWGLMDTSGKLLIEPSYYYLSYMGEGLYAARGEDGSCAAVDASGNIAYRTTTYVGGFNELRYGLSWHGLSDGSLIFFRKNGGYFANLKNAENPTLLSENVVRVRQDGTTKYVNLSADKTLFAQPVSFDLGGGITANTVHYEKFIGYQADGSEHGWDVHFPEISGLPDAGAQKSINAAIRDFFLKGPSVTAEYEALEGGYGVSVEGSVLVVWANCVSGKGTGSSVWNNNLAFDLYTGHQYQIGDLLKNGYIEQVKALLPEDHAIYLYSFPRMSAEGITYYYNEYESETRRAYTESFLIPFAELKDVLDPESACYQALHTPYSRTASLTGFSDVPNSHWAVEYIRAVEERGLMHGAHGAFRPGDRITGAEVSATVARSQKLVKPAALMQGIRADAWYAEEVSAAHAAGLLDGLKAFQPDAPMTRADAMQVFANLLLSRGKTLPDEKTVETTLSAFADGAQVPAERRAAAALCIREGMIQGSGGKLNAQGYFTRAEFAKLLSMI
;
A
#
# COMPACT_ATOMS: atom_id res chain seq x y z
N MET A 1 20.82 -25.55 -3.01
CA MET A 1 21.00 -25.64 -1.55
C MET A 1 20.39 -24.42 -0.81
N ILE A 2 19.68 -23.52 -1.53
CA ILE A 2 19.04 -22.30 -1.00
C ILE A 2 17.53 -22.50 -0.71
N LYS A 3 16.93 -23.59 -1.16
CA LYS A 3 15.50 -23.92 -0.89
C LYS A 3 15.17 -24.39 0.53
N LYS A 4 16.11 -24.33 1.49
CA LYS A 4 15.90 -24.79 2.88
C LYS A 4 16.04 -23.70 3.95
N LEU A 5 16.10 -22.42 3.59
CA LEU A 5 16.28 -21.34 4.57
C LEU A 5 15.07 -20.42 4.78
N ILE A 6 13.97 -20.61 4.05
CA ILE A 6 12.73 -19.83 4.25
C ILE A 6 11.78 -20.50 5.25
N SER A 7 12.04 -21.76 5.65
CA SER A 7 11.18 -22.50 6.59
C SER A 7 11.58 -22.43 8.07
N ALA A 8 12.39 -21.46 8.47
CA ALA A 8 12.94 -21.42 9.83
C ALA A 8 12.84 -20.07 10.55
N LEU A 9 11.81 -19.27 10.24
CA LEU A 9 11.47 -18.11 11.09
C LEU A 9 9.97 -18.09 11.44
N LEU A 10 9.43 -19.25 11.81
CA LEU A 10 8.22 -19.28 12.63
C LEU A 10 8.68 -19.08 14.08
N VAL A 11 8.72 -17.84 14.52
CA VAL A 11 8.80 -17.53 15.96
C VAL A 11 7.44 -17.92 16.53
N ALA A 12 7.40 -19.03 17.27
CA ALA A 12 6.25 -19.44 18.03
C ALA A 12 5.94 -18.38 19.10
N PHE A 13 5.02 -17.48 18.82
CA PHE A 13 4.33 -16.72 19.85
C PHE A 13 3.24 -17.63 20.41
N THR A 14 3.52 -18.32 21.51
CA THR A 14 2.47 -18.92 22.34
C THR A 14 1.72 -17.81 23.05
N VAL A 15 0.64 -17.33 22.40
CA VAL A 15 -0.37 -16.53 23.10
C VAL A 15 -1.32 -17.52 23.78
N THR A 16 -1.31 -17.56 25.10
CA THR A 16 -2.35 -18.20 25.90
C THR A 16 -3.66 -17.43 25.69
N VAL A 17 -4.49 -17.87 24.78
CA VAL A 17 -5.85 -17.32 24.56
C VAL A 17 -6.75 -17.91 25.63
N GLY A 18 -7.07 -17.12 26.66
CA GLY A 18 -8.28 -17.31 27.42
C GLY A 18 -9.49 -17.15 26.47
N ALA A 19 -10.55 -17.94 26.66
CA ALA A 19 -11.77 -17.89 25.88
C ALA A 19 -12.41 -16.47 25.95
N SER A 20 -11.93 -15.56 25.14
CA SER A 20 -12.53 -14.26 24.80
C SER A 20 -13.40 -14.49 23.57
N ALA A 21 -14.52 -13.78 23.46
CA ALA A 21 -15.33 -13.74 22.23
C ALA A 21 -14.38 -13.62 21.03
N ALA A 22 -14.58 -14.46 20.00
CA ALA A 22 -13.65 -14.55 18.87
C ALA A 22 -13.44 -13.13 18.31
N GLN A 23 -12.22 -12.63 18.39
CA GLN A 23 -11.85 -11.31 17.93
C GLN A 23 -12.21 -11.15 16.45
N THR A 24 -12.95 -10.11 16.12
CA THR A 24 -13.32 -9.82 14.73
C THR A 24 -12.05 -9.46 13.96
N ILE A 25 -11.74 -10.24 12.93
CA ILE A 25 -10.63 -9.98 12.03
C ILE A 25 -11.14 -9.94 10.59
N PHE A 26 -10.56 -9.08 9.77
CA PHE A 26 -10.97 -8.85 8.38
C PHE A 26 -9.75 -8.77 7.45
N PRO A 27 -9.94 -9.09 6.16
CA PRO A 27 -8.85 -9.06 5.20
C PRO A 27 -8.45 -7.62 4.88
N VAL A 28 -7.14 -7.40 4.82
CA VAL A 28 -6.52 -6.12 4.43
C VAL A 28 -5.48 -6.40 3.36
N SER A 29 -5.53 -5.65 2.27
CA SER A 29 -4.51 -5.73 1.22
C SER A 29 -3.55 -4.56 1.33
N ARG A 30 -2.27 -4.81 1.08
CA ARG A 30 -1.19 -3.82 1.11
C ARG A 30 -0.29 -4.03 -0.09
N THR A 31 0.01 -2.96 -0.82
CA THR A 31 1.07 -2.97 -1.82
C THR A 31 2.39 -2.68 -1.11
N ASP A 32 3.35 -3.58 -1.22
CA ASP A 32 4.68 -3.45 -0.63
C ASP A 32 5.64 -2.69 -1.54
N MET A 33 6.86 -2.42 -1.06
CA MET A 33 7.90 -1.69 -1.83
C MET A 33 8.31 -2.39 -3.13
N ASP A 34 8.08 -3.70 -3.24
CA ASP A 34 8.31 -4.46 -4.46
C ASP A 34 7.21 -4.26 -5.51
N GLY A 35 6.17 -3.48 -5.18
CA GLY A 35 5.01 -3.23 -6.03
C GLY A 35 4.02 -4.40 -6.08
N VAL A 36 4.23 -5.43 -5.25
CA VAL A 36 3.33 -6.57 -5.14
C VAL A 36 2.29 -6.31 -4.06
N THR A 37 1.02 -6.49 -4.41
CA THR A 37 -0.07 -6.40 -3.45
C THR A 37 -0.22 -7.73 -2.74
N ARG A 38 -0.10 -7.71 -1.42
CA ARG A 38 -0.30 -8.87 -0.55
C ARG A 38 -1.43 -8.60 0.43
N SER A 39 -2.15 -9.64 0.75
CA SER A 39 -3.25 -9.62 1.72
C SER A 39 -2.85 -10.32 3.01
N GLY A 40 -3.39 -9.83 4.11
CA GLY A 40 -3.28 -10.39 5.45
C GLY A 40 -4.56 -10.08 6.22
N TYR A 41 -4.54 -10.25 7.53
CA TYR A 41 -5.73 -9.96 8.35
C TYR A 41 -5.39 -9.04 9.51
N MET A 42 -6.32 -8.12 9.78
CA MET A 42 -6.20 -7.08 10.81
C MET A 42 -7.42 -7.12 11.74
N ASP A 43 -7.24 -6.70 12.98
CA ASP A 43 -8.32 -6.53 13.94
C ASP A 43 -8.92 -5.11 13.90
N GLU A 44 -10.00 -4.90 14.64
CA GLU A 44 -10.69 -3.60 14.73
C GLU A 44 -9.87 -2.49 15.43
N ASN A 45 -8.71 -2.81 16.02
CA ASN A 45 -7.77 -1.85 16.58
C ASN A 45 -6.69 -1.42 15.59
N GLY A 46 -6.61 -2.11 14.43
CA GLY A 46 -5.61 -1.89 13.41
C GLY A 46 -4.33 -2.71 13.63
N GLN A 47 -4.39 -3.78 14.44
CA GLN A 47 -3.27 -4.68 14.64
C GLN A 47 -3.31 -5.80 13.61
N THR A 48 -2.17 -6.08 12.98
CA THR A 48 -2.04 -7.23 12.08
C THR A 48 -2.08 -8.53 12.89
N VAL A 49 -3.09 -9.35 12.62
CA VAL A 49 -3.29 -10.67 13.26
C VAL A 49 -2.63 -11.77 12.44
N LEU A 50 -2.88 -11.80 11.11
CA LEU A 50 -2.17 -12.68 10.20
C LEU A 50 -1.35 -11.83 9.20
N PRO A 51 -0.10 -12.25 8.91
CA PRO A 51 0.82 -11.47 8.10
C PRO A 51 0.33 -11.28 6.65
N PHE A 52 0.84 -10.24 5.98
CA PHE A 52 0.60 -10.00 4.56
C PHE A 52 1.40 -10.99 3.70
N ALA A 53 0.89 -12.21 3.58
CA ALA A 53 1.57 -13.33 2.93
C ALA A 53 0.76 -13.96 1.78
N TYR A 54 -0.47 -13.56 1.57
CA TYR A 54 -1.37 -14.10 0.56
C TYR A 54 -1.48 -13.16 -0.63
N ALA A 55 -1.58 -13.68 -1.85
CA ALA A 55 -1.92 -12.85 -3.02
C ALA A 55 -3.34 -12.28 -2.88
N ARG A 56 -4.27 -13.10 -2.36
CA ARG A 56 -5.63 -12.67 -1.97
C ARG A 56 -6.05 -13.34 -0.68
N ALA A 57 -6.90 -12.66 0.08
CA ALA A 57 -7.52 -13.17 1.28
C ALA A 57 -9.02 -12.84 1.29
N GLY A 58 -9.84 -13.85 1.47
CA GLY A 58 -11.29 -13.72 1.62
C GLY A 58 -11.69 -13.40 3.06
N GLU A 59 -12.95 -13.03 3.25
CA GLU A 59 -13.50 -12.86 4.60
C GLU A 59 -13.73 -14.22 5.27
N PHE A 60 -13.68 -14.23 6.59
CA PHE A 60 -14.05 -15.42 7.36
C PHE A 60 -15.56 -15.65 7.33
N ALA A 61 -15.96 -16.81 6.85
CA ALA A 61 -17.35 -17.27 6.88
C ALA A 61 -17.82 -17.54 8.32
N SER A 62 -19.12 -17.81 8.49
CA SER A 62 -19.74 -18.18 9.78
C SER A 62 -19.07 -19.37 10.46
N CYS A 63 -18.64 -20.36 9.67
CA CYS A 63 -17.89 -21.51 10.15
C CYS A 63 -16.45 -21.19 10.63
N GLY A 64 -15.99 -19.94 10.52
CA GLY A 64 -14.68 -19.50 10.97
C GLY A 64 -13.53 -19.79 10.01
N LEU A 65 -13.81 -20.13 8.78
CA LEU A 65 -12.84 -20.43 7.72
C LEU A 65 -12.85 -19.34 6.65
N ALA A 66 -11.70 -19.13 5.99
CA ALA A 66 -11.53 -18.21 4.88
C ALA A 66 -10.70 -18.82 3.74
N ALA A 67 -11.06 -18.49 2.50
CA ALA A 67 -10.25 -18.84 1.34
C ALA A 67 -9.11 -17.83 1.15
N VAL A 68 -7.91 -18.33 0.86
CA VAL A 68 -6.73 -17.52 0.53
C VAL A 68 -6.06 -18.04 -0.73
N GLU A 69 -5.44 -17.14 -1.49
CA GLU A 69 -4.71 -17.49 -2.71
C GLU A 69 -3.22 -17.18 -2.53
N ASP A 70 -2.37 -18.04 -3.08
CA ASP A 70 -0.92 -17.78 -3.17
C ASP A 70 -0.55 -17.02 -4.46
N GLU A 71 0.74 -16.72 -4.63
CA GLU A 71 1.27 -16.02 -5.82
C GLU A 71 1.12 -16.84 -7.12
N LYS A 72 0.86 -18.15 -7.03
CA LYS A 72 0.56 -19.04 -8.16
C LYS A 72 -0.94 -19.19 -8.42
N TRP A 73 -1.75 -18.42 -7.70
CA TRP A 73 -3.21 -18.46 -7.78
C TRP A 73 -3.81 -19.81 -7.33
N GLN A 74 -3.07 -20.58 -6.57
CA GLN A 74 -3.62 -21.75 -5.91
C GLN A 74 -4.42 -21.29 -4.69
N THR A 75 -5.52 -21.95 -4.44
CA THR A 75 -6.44 -21.59 -3.35
C THR A 75 -6.32 -22.59 -2.21
N ALA A 76 -6.16 -22.12 -1.00
CA ALA A 76 -6.25 -22.87 0.25
C ALA A 76 -7.38 -22.32 1.12
N VAL A 77 -7.79 -23.08 2.12
CA VAL A 77 -8.68 -22.61 3.18
C VAL A 77 -7.92 -22.62 4.50
N ILE A 78 -8.02 -21.52 5.23
CA ILE A 78 -7.37 -21.32 6.53
C ILE A 78 -8.41 -21.09 7.63
N ASP A 79 -8.01 -21.38 8.86
CA ASP A 79 -8.73 -20.96 10.05
C ASP A 79 -8.29 -19.55 10.53
N ARG A 80 -8.89 -19.05 11.61
CA ARG A 80 -8.59 -17.72 12.18
C ARG A 80 -7.18 -17.60 12.77
N THR A 81 -6.45 -18.69 12.93
CA THR A 81 -5.05 -18.70 13.38
C THR A 81 -4.06 -18.68 12.21
N GLY A 82 -4.57 -18.86 10.98
CA GLY A 82 -3.78 -18.98 9.75
C GLY A 82 -3.32 -20.42 9.49
N GLU A 83 -3.82 -21.41 10.25
CA GLU A 83 -3.54 -22.83 9.96
C GLU A 83 -4.32 -23.25 8.70
N ILE A 84 -3.63 -23.99 7.82
CA ILE A 84 -4.23 -24.48 6.57
C ILE A 84 -5.13 -25.67 6.89
N VAL A 85 -6.43 -25.49 6.73
CA VAL A 85 -7.46 -26.51 6.92
C VAL A 85 -7.64 -27.32 5.63
N VAL A 86 -7.75 -26.68 4.48
CA VAL A 86 -7.76 -27.36 3.17
C VAL A 86 -6.51 -26.93 2.40
N PRO A 87 -5.66 -27.87 1.98
CA PRO A 87 -4.41 -27.57 1.28
C PRO A 87 -4.63 -26.81 -0.04
N TYR A 88 -3.59 -26.12 -0.49
CA TYR A 88 -3.59 -25.45 -1.79
C TYR A 88 -3.97 -26.39 -2.92
N ALA A 89 -4.89 -25.95 -3.74
CA ALA A 89 -5.38 -26.63 -4.94
C ALA A 89 -5.42 -25.66 -6.12
N ASP A 90 -5.37 -26.21 -7.31
CA ASP A 90 -5.43 -25.43 -8.54
C ASP A 90 -6.73 -24.64 -8.60
N SER A 91 -6.62 -23.40 -8.96
CA SER A 91 -7.62 -22.33 -9.03
C SER A 91 -9.07 -22.80 -9.23
N PRO A 92 -9.89 -22.93 -8.18
CA PRO A 92 -11.33 -23.09 -8.33
C PRO A 92 -11.96 -21.79 -8.88
N ILE A 93 -13.13 -21.91 -9.49
CA ILE A 93 -13.94 -20.74 -9.91
C ILE A 93 -14.40 -19.96 -8.67
N SER A 94 -14.83 -20.68 -7.62
CA SER A 94 -15.16 -20.12 -6.31
C SER A 94 -14.90 -21.14 -5.21
N VAL A 95 -14.80 -20.66 -3.97
CA VAL A 95 -14.85 -21.46 -2.76
C VAL A 95 -16.06 -20.99 -1.95
N ASP A 96 -17.01 -21.88 -1.76
CA ASP A 96 -18.23 -21.60 -1.03
C ASP A 96 -18.17 -22.30 0.35
N PHE A 97 -18.82 -21.71 1.34
CA PHE A 97 -18.86 -22.21 2.70
C PHE A 97 -20.28 -22.43 3.18
N SER A 98 -20.50 -23.53 3.89
CA SER A 98 -21.63 -23.73 4.77
C SER A 98 -21.15 -23.92 6.22
N ASP A 99 -22.06 -24.13 7.16
CA ASP A 99 -21.67 -24.29 8.58
C ASP A 99 -20.82 -25.54 8.83
N ASP A 100 -20.92 -26.56 7.97
CA ASP A 100 -20.29 -27.86 8.13
C ASP A 100 -19.39 -28.27 6.95
N MET A 101 -19.43 -27.55 5.82
CA MET A 101 -18.70 -27.90 4.60
C MET A 101 -18.06 -26.73 3.89
N VAL A 102 -17.00 -27.06 3.13
CA VAL A 102 -16.33 -26.21 2.17
C VAL A 102 -16.46 -26.83 0.78
N ALA A 103 -16.88 -26.07 -0.21
CA ALA A 103 -17.02 -26.52 -1.60
C ALA A 103 -16.08 -25.74 -2.52
N TYR A 104 -15.15 -26.42 -3.17
CA TYR A 104 -14.32 -25.90 -4.25
C TYR A 104 -15.08 -26.13 -5.58
N ARG A 105 -15.47 -25.05 -6.24
CA ARG A 105 -16.21 -25.07 -7.50
C ARG A 105 -15.30 -24.99 -8.70
N TYR A 106 -15.39 -25.99 -9.56
CA TYR A 106 -14.70 -26.04 -10.84
C TYR A 106 -15.71 -26.07 -11.99
N ALA A 107 -15.26 -25.89 -13.23
CA ALA A 107 -16.12 -26.04 -14.39
C ALA A 107 -16.67 -27.47 -14.48
N GLY A 108 -17.96 -27.63 -14.18
CA GLY A 108 -18.68 -28.89 -14.26
C GLY A 108 -18.44 -29.89 -13.12
N CYS A 109 -17.67 -29.55 -12.10
CA CYS A 109 -17.44 -30.41 -10.94
C CYS A 109 -17.21 -29.57 -9.67
N SER A 110 -17.67 -30.08 -8.52
CA SER A 110 -17.37 -29.48 -7.22
C SER A 110 -16.73 -30.51 -6.29
N VAL A 111 -15.72 -30.07 -5.54
CA VAL A 111 -15.01 -30.88 -4.55
C VAL A 111 -15.35 -30.39 -3.17
N TYR A 112 -15.84 -31.28 -2.32
CA TYR A 112 -16.31 -30.93 -0.98
C TYR A 112 -15.33 -31.42 0.09
N TYR A 113 -15.20 -30.62 1.13
CA TYR A 113 -14.44 -30.90 2.35
C TYR A 113 -15.32 -30.58 3.56
N THR A 114 -15.10 -31.28 4.67
CA THR A 114 -15.64 -30.85 5.96
C THR A 114 -14.91 -29.61 6.46
N VAL A 115 -15.49 -28.89 7.42
CA VAL A 115 -14.83 -27.72 8.04
C VAL A 115 -13.53 -28.07 8.78
N GLU A 116 -13.28 -29.37 9.07
CA GLU A 116 -12.01 -29.85 9.60
C GLU A 116 -11.00 -30.24 8.50
N GLY A 117 -11.33 -30.01 7.22
CA GLY A 117 -10.44 -30.23 6.08
C GLY A 117 -10.43 -31.68 5.54
N ARG A 118 -11.30 -32.57 6.01
CA ARG A 118 -11.42 -33.93 5.45
C ARG A 118 -12.14 -33.87 4.11
N LYS A 119 -11.51 -34.35 3.05
CA LYS A 119 -12.14 -34.44 1.73
C LYS A 119 -13.34 -35.42 1.78
N VAL A 120 -14.49 -34.97 1.38
CA VAL A 120 -15.73 -35.76 1.24
C VAL A 120 -15.74 -36.46 -0.12
N GLY A 121 -15.66 -35.70 -1.20
CA GLY A 121 -15.69 -36.24 -2.55
C GLY A 121 -15.61 -35.18 -3.64
N ALA A 122 -15.63 -35.63 -4.89
CA ALA A 122 -15.75 -34.80 -6.08
C ALA A 122 -17.04 -35.22 -6.84
N TYR A 123 -17.91 -34.24 -7.10
CA TYR A 123 -19.24 -34.49 -7.63
C TYR A 123 -19.48 -33.70 -8.91
N PRO A 124 -19.49 -34.38 -10.08
CA PRO A 124 -19.79 -33.74 -11.35
C PRO A 124 -21.23 -33.17 -11.36
N GLY A 125 -21.37 -31.94 -11.85
CA GLY A 125 -22.66 -31.27 -11.97
C GLY A 125 -23.30 -30.90 -10.64
N ALA A 126 -22.60 -30.96 -9.53
CA ALA A 126 -23.11 -30.62 -8.19
C ALA A 126 -23.59 -29.17 -8.10
N GLU A 127 -24.77 -28.95 -7.56
CA GLU A 127 -25.36 -27.64 -7.30
C GLU A 127 -25.63 -27.49 -5.78
N GLY A 128 -25.15 -26.38 -5.19
CA GLY A 128 -25.30 -26.10 -3.76
C GLY A 128 -24.50 -26.99 -2.83
N PHE A 129 -25.03 -27.30 -1.67
CA PHE A 129 -24.42 -28.14 -0.62
C PHE A 129 -25.29 -29.37 -0.35
N PHE A 130 -24.74 -30.33 0.38
CA PHE A 130 -25.54 -31.43 0.90
C PHE A 130 -26.63 -30.90 1.84
N SER A 131 -27.80 -31.43 1.69
CA SER A 131 -28.93 -31.19 2.60
C SER A 131 -29.71 -32.49 2.80
N ASP A 132 -30.06 -32.80 4.05
CA ASP A 132 -30.64 -34.09 4.44
C ASP A 132 -29.81 -35.31 3.98
N GLY A 133 -28.44 -35.15 3.89
CA GLY A 133 -27.52 -36.19 3.42
C GLY A 133 -27.48 -36.38 1.91
N LEU A 134 -28.17 -35.53 1.13
CA LEU A 134 -28.27 -35.63 -0.31
C LEU A 134 -27.78 -34.37 -1.01
N LEU A 135 -27.10 -34.53 -2.15
CA LEU A 135 -26.62 -33.47 -2.99
C LEU A 135 -27.32 -33.47 -4.34
N LEU A 136 -27.86 -32.33 -4.72
CA LEU A 136 -28.45 -32.14 -6.04
C LEU A 136 -27.33 -32.02 -7.09
N CYS A 137 -27.46 -32.83 -8.14
CA CYS A 137 -26.55 -32.84 -9.29
C CYS A 137 -27.32 -32.67 -10.60
N LYS A 138 -26.68 -32.06 -11.58
CA LYS A 138 -27.16 -31.94 -12.95
C LYS A 138 -26.28 -32.72 -13.90
N ASN A 139 -26.85 -33.64 -14.66
CA ASN A 139 -26.17 -34.32 -15.71
C ASN A 139 -25.91 -33.36 -16.87
N THR A 140 -24.62 -33.09 -17.18
CA THR A 140 -24.21 -32.11 -18.17
C THR A 140 -24.56 -32.54 -19.63
N GLU A 141 -24.77 -33.85 -19.90
CA GLU A 141 -25.09 -34.36 -21.21
C GLU A 141 -26.63 -34.33 -21.47
N THR A 142 -27.40 -34.74 -20.47
CA THR A 142 -28.88 -34.84 -20.62
C THR A 142 -29.59 -33.57 -20.15
N GLY A 143 -28.92 -32.76 -19.30
CA GLY A 143 -29.51 -31.61 -18.65
C GLY A 143 -30.49 -31.94 -17.52
N LEU A 144 -30.67 -33.23 -17.19
CA LEU A 144 -31.55 -33.70 -16.16
C LEU A 144 -30.90 -33.68 -14.78
N TYR A 145 -31.71 -33.51 -13.76
CA TYR A 145 -31.27 -33.45 -12.35
C TYR A 145 -31.44 -34.81 -11.68
N PHE A 146 -30.55 -35.12 -10.76
CA PHE A 146 -30.58 -36.33 -9.92
C PHE A 146 -29.93 -36.02 -8.57
N TYR A 147 -30.08 -36.93 -7.61
CA TYR A 147 -29.48 -36.76 -6.27
C TYR A 147 -28.49 -37.87 -5.98
N VAL A 148 -27.40 -37.51 -5.30
CA VAL A 148 -26.37 -38.42 -4.82
C VAL A 148 -26.23 -38.33 -3.31
N ASN A 149 -25.79 -39.42 -2.69
CA ASN A 149 -25.40 -39.46 -1.28
C ASN A 149 -23.94 -38.99 -1.12
N GLU A 150 -23.40 -38.98 0.12
CA GLU A 150 -22.03 -38.58 0.39
C GLU A 150 -20.97 -39.51 -0.25
N GLU A 151 -21.30 -40.77 -0.52
CA GLU A 151 -20.46 -41.72 -1.23
C GLU A 151 -20.41 -41.46 -2.75
N GLY A 152 -21.28 -40.60 -3.27
CA GLY A 152 -21.41 -40.28 -4.69
C GLY A 152 -22.32 -41.25 -5.47
N ASP A 153 -22.96 -42.16 -4.77
CA ASP A 153 -23.93 -43.08 -5.40
C ASP A 153 -25.30 -42.41 -5.59
N PRO A 154 -26.04 -42.75 -6.67
CA PRO A 154 -27.41 -42.26 -6.82
C PRO A 154 -28.25 -42.61 -5.60
N ALA A 155 -28.88 -41.63 -4.98
CA ALA A 155 -29.67 -41.81 -3.76
C ALA A 155 -30.90 -42.69 -3.99
N PHE A 156 -31.45 -42.57 -5.19
CA PHE A 156 -32.58 -43.38 -5.70
C PHE A 156 -32.61 -43.34 -7.23
N SER A 157 -33.44 -44.21 -7.83
CA SER A 157 -33.64 -44.21 -9.28
C SER A 157 -34.59 -43.08 -9.68
N GLY A 158 -34.16 -42.24 -10.63
CA GLY A 158 -35.01 -41.18 -11.21
C GLY A 158 -34.19 -39.97 -11.61
N GLU A 159 -34.58 -39.41 -12.75
CA GLU A 159 -34.04 -38.15 -13.24
C GLU A 159 -35.18 -37.15 -13.44
N PHE A 160 -34.94 -35.87 -13.25
CA PHE A 160 -35.94 -34.82 -13.23
C PHE A 160 -35.61 -33.71 -14.21
N LYS A 161 -36.60 -33.05 -14.82
CA LYS A 161 -36.41 -31.87 -15.65
C LYS A 161 -35.99 -30.65 -14.85
N GLU A 162 -36.53 -30.52 -13.65
CA GLU A 162 -36.24 -29.48 -12.67
C GLU A 162 -36.22 -30.12 -11.29
N ALA A 163 -35.37 -29.67 -10.40
CA ALA A 163 -35.28 -30.16 -9.04
C ALA A 163 -34.74 -29.09 -8.10
N GLY A 164 -35.27 -29.06 -6.88
CA GLY A 164 -34.75 -28.24 -5.78
C GLY A 164 -33.89 -29.06 -4.82
N ALA A 165 -33.10 -28.43 -4.00
CA ALA A 165 -32.39 -29.08 -2.90
C ALA A 165 -33.40 -29.65 -1.89
N PHE A 166 -33.00 -30.70 -1.15
CA PHE A 166 -33.77 -31.19 -0.04
C PHE A 166 -33.83 -30.15 1.10
N ALA A 167 -34.95 -30.05 1.77
CA ALA A 167 -35.15 -29.30 2.98
C ALA A 167 -36.15 -30.05 3.87
N GLU A 168 -35.77 -30.32 5.12
CA GLU A 168 -36.60 -31.05 6.10
C GLU A 168 -37.15 -32.37 5.57
N GLY A 169 -36.32 -33.12 4.85
CA GLY A 169 -36.62 -34.42 4.29
C GLY A 169 -37.46 -34.40 3.01
N ARG A 170 -37.64 -33.30 2.33
CA ARG A 170 -38.47 -33.13 1.14
C ARG A 170 -37.79 -32.33 0.06
N ALA A 171 -38.06 -32.62 -1.20
CA ALA A 171 -37.66 -31.82 -2.33
C ALA A 171 -38.79 -31.68 -3.36
N LEU A 172 -38.90 -30.55 -4.00
CA LEU A 172 -39.79 -30.29 -5.11
C LEU A 172 -39.07 -30.62 -6.41
N VAL A 173 -39.70 -31.45 -7.27
CA VAL A 173 -39.11 -31.86 -8.52
C VAL A 173 -40.16 -31.84 -9.66
N ARG A 174 -39.69 -31.73 -10.90
CA ARG A 174 -40.49 -31.91 -12.09
C ARG A 174 -40.07 -33.18 -12.81
N THR A 175 -40.99 -34.12 -12.93
CA THR A 175 -40.73 -35.38 -13.59
C THR A 175 -40.48 -35.22 -15.10
N THR A 176 -39.97 -36.24 -15.76
CA THR A 176 -39.67 -36.21 -17.21
C THR A 176 -40.93 -36.09 -18.09
N ASP A 177 -42.09 -36.48 -17.60
CA ASP A 177 -43.40 -36.26 -18.22
C ASP A 177 -44.01 -34.88 -17.90
N GLY A 178 -43.36 -34.10 -17.04
CA GLY A 178 -43.69 -32.68 -16.84
C GLY A 178 -44.54 -32.37 -15.61
N VAL A 179 -44.80 -33.38 -14.74
CA VAL A 179 -45.61 -33.24 -13.54
C VAL A 179 -44.73 -32.73 -12.38
N TYR A 180 -45.21 -31.77 -11.64
CA TYR A 180 -44.55 -31.30 -10.40
C TYR A 180 -45.00 -32.16 -9.22
N ILE A 181 -44.04 -32.72 -8.50
CA ILE A 181 -44.25 -33.54 -7.31
C ILE A 181 -43.31 -33.15 -6.21
N ALA A 182 -43.70 -33.33 -4.95
CA ALA A 182 -42.81 -33.34 -3.82
C ALA A 182 -42.43 -34.80 -3.49
N ILE A 183 -41.13 -35.02 -3.26
CA ILE A 183 -40.56 -36.36 -2.94
C ILE A 183 -39.93 -36.37 -1.57
N ASP A 184 -39.83 -37.55 -0.95
CA ASP A 184 -39.02 -37.79 0.24
C ASP A 184 -37.56 -38.15 -0.13
N THR A 185 -36.67 -38.31 0.88
CA THR A 185 -35.27 -38.67 0.71
C THR A 185 -35.03 -40.05 0.07
N LYS A 186 -36.09 -40.85 -0.15
CA LYS A 186 -36.04 -42.14 -0.85
C LYS A 186 -36.58 -42.02 -2.28
N GLY A 187 -36.94 -40.82 -2.72
CA GLY A 187 -37.51 -40.56 -4.03
C GLY A 187 -39.00 -40.95 -4.14
N GLN A 188 -39.69 -41.22 -3.02
CA GLN A 188 -41.11 -41.56 -3.03
C GLN A 188 -41.94 -40.28 -3.11
N THR A 189 -42.97 -40.28 -3.99
CA THR A 189 -43.88 -39.15 -4.13
C THR A 189 -44.72 -38.98 -2.86
N LEU A 190 -44.61 -37.81 -2.26
CA LEU A 190 -45.41 -37.37 -1.12
C LEU A 190 -46.67 -36.63 -1.58
N TYR A 191 -46.49 -35.70 -2.52
CA TYR A 191 -47.55 -34.84 -3.03
C TYR A 191 -47.42 -34.66 -4.54
N THR A 192 -48.54 -34.51 -5.24
CA THR A 192 -48.61 -34.18 -6.66
C THR A 192 -49.32 -32.85 -6.80
N LEU A 193 -48.72 -31.88 -7.48
CA LEU A 193 -49.35 -30.58 -7.73
C LEU A 193 -50.36 -30.68 -8.90
N GLU A 194 -51.37 -29.83 -8.85
CA GLU A 194 -52.36 -29.73 -9.95
C GLU A 194 -51.70 -29.21 -11.23
N SER A 195 -52.12 -29.70 -12.38
CA SER A 195 -51.58 -29.32 -13.69
C SER A 195 -51.88 -27.87 -14.10
N SER A 196 -52.80 -27.22 -13.40
CA SER A 196 -53.20 -25.81 -13.63
C SER A 196 -52.24 -24.79 -13.05
N VAL A 197 -51.28 -25.21 -12.22
CA VAL A 197 -50.33 -24.33 -11.52
C VAL A 197 -48.92 -24.84 -11.70
N THR A 198 -47.96 -23.90 -11.57
CA THR A 198 -46.52 -24.18 -11.59
C THR A 198 -45.87 -23.58 -10.36
N PRO A 199 -44.85 -24.22 -9.80
CA PRO A 199 -44.02 -23.57 -8.77
C PRO A 199 -43.36 -22.32 -9.33
N ALA A 200 -43.32 -21.25 -8.53
CA ALA A 200 -42.53 -20.07 -8.84
C ALA A 200 -41.04 -20.32 -8.56
N TYR A 201 -40.79 -21.18 -7.59
CA TYR A 201 -39.45 -21.62 -7.16
C TYR A 201 -39.45 -23.11 -6.92
N MET A 202 -38.32 -23.78 -7.17
CA MET A 202 -38.17 -25.21 -6.87
C MET A 202 -37.75 -25.45 -5.41
N THR A 203 -38.17 -24.56 -4.50
CA THR A 203 -37.85 -24.55 -3.07
C THR A 203 -39.12 -24.77 -2.25
N ILE A 204 -39.01 -25.60 -1.22
CA ILE A 204 -40.02 -25.74 -0.17
C ILE A 204 -39.61 -24.84 0.98
N PHE A 205 -40.43 -23.90 1.39
CA PHE A 205 -40.18 -22.94 2.43
C PHE A 205 -40.80 -23.37 3.76
N GLY A 206 -40.08 -23.23 4.86
CA GLY A 206 -40.49 -23.75 6.15
C GLY A 206 -40.77 -25.24 6.06
N GLU A 207 -41.75 -25.73 6.81
CA GLU A 207 -42.02 -27.15 6.86
C GLU A 207 -42.64 -27.71 5.57
N ASP A 208 -43.49 -26.96 4.85
CA ASP A 208 -44.29 -27.51 3.73
C ASP A 208 -44.85 -26.47 2.73
N THR A 209 -44.40 -25.24 2.78
CA THR A 209 -44.97 -24.14 1.98
C THR A 209 -44.26 -23.99 0.64
N VAL A 210 -45.02 -23.88 -0.44
CA VAL A 210 -44.54 -23.59 -1.79
C VAL A 210 -45.25 -22.38 -2.37
N VAL A 211 -44.56 -21.63 -3.23
CA VAL A 211 -45.14 -20.53 -4.00
C VAL A 211 -45.60 -21.06 -5.35
N LEU A 212 -46.89 -21.00 -5.61
CA LEU A 212 -47.47 -21.44 -6.87
C LEU A 212 -47.95 -20.27 -7.72
N SER A 213 -47.82 -20.41 -9.04
CA SER A 213 -48.28 -19.45 -10.06
C SER A 213 -49.37 -20.08 -10.93
N ASN A 214 -50.41 -19.31 -11.21
CA ASN A 214 -51.42 -19.65 -12.22
C ASN A 214 -51.18 -18.98 -13.59
N GLY A 215 -49.96 -18.44 -13.79
CA GLY A 215 -49.58 -17.72 -14.99
C GLY A 215 -49.83 -16.20 -14.94
N THR A 216 -50.67 -15.72 -14.00
CA THR A 216 -50.96 -14.29 -13.81
C THR A 216 -50.56 -13.82 -12.42
N ASN A 217 -50.99 -14.55 -11.43
CA ASN A 217 -50.77 -14.27 -10.02
C ASN A 217 -50.15 -15.46 -9.29
N GLN A 218 -49.65 -15.22 -8.11
CA GLN A 218 -49.02 -16.19 -7.22
C GLN A 218 -49.81 -16.33 -5.93
N ALA A 219 -49.71 -17.51 -5.31
CA ALA A 219 -50.32 -17.84 -4.04
C ALA A 219 -49.40 -18.77 -3.25
N LEU A 220 -49.56 -18.81 -1.93
CA LEU A 220 -48.94 -19.80 -1.07
C LEU A 220 -49.81 -21.05 -0.99
N TYR A 221 -49.18 -22.22 -1.00
CA TYR A 221 -49.79 -23.52 -0.88
C TYR A 221 -49.06 -24.39 0.13
N SER A 222 -49.81 -24.99 1.06
CA SER A 222 -49.25 -25.97 1.98
C SER A 222 -49.36 -27.38 1.36
N LEU A 223 -48.22 -28.02 1.17
CA LEU A 223 -48.15 -29.38 0.68
C LEU A 223 -48.82 -30.38 1.65
N ALA A 224 -48.57 -30.22 2.96
CA ALA A 224 -49.11 -31.13 3.98
C ALA A 224 -50.63 -31.00 4.15
N ARG A 225 -51.18 -29.80 4.00
CA ARG A 225 -52.64 -29.56 4.09
C ARG A 225 -53.36 -29.84 2.76
N GLY A 226 -52.63 -29.88 1.65
CA GLY A 226 -53.20 -29.96 0.33
C GLY A 226 -54.10 -28.75 0.03
N ALA A 227 -53.77 -27.56 0.53
CA ALA A 227 -54.65 -26.39 0.45
C ALA A 227 -53.84 -25.08 0.28
N TYR A 228 -54.50 -24.13 -0.40
CA TYR A 228 -53.95 -22.78 -0.51
C TYR A 228 -54.02 -22.08 0.85
N LEU A 229 -52.89 -21.41 1.21
CA LEU A 229 -52.77 -20.56 2.39
C LEU A 229 -53.22 -19.13 2.07
N THR A 230 -53.10 -18.73 0.79
CA THR A 230 -53.58 -17.44 0.28
C THR A 230 -54.35 -17.64 -1.02
N GLU A 231 -55.14 -16.67 -1.42
CA GLU A 231 -55.71 -16.63 -2.76
C GLU A 231 -54.64 -16.16 -3.78
N PHE A 232 -54.87 -16.34 -5.10
CA PHE A 232 -54.03 -15.82 -6.19
C PHE A 232 -54.21 -14.32 -6.36
N LEU A 233 -53.71 -13.54 -5.41
CA LEU A 233 -53.86 -12.09 -5.35
C LEU A 233 -52.58 -11.33 -5.68
N TYR A 234 -51.43 -11.99 -5.56
CA TYR A 234 -50.13 -11.34 -5.64
C TYR A 234 -49.51 -11.47 -7.04
N ASN A 235 -49.06 -10.35 -7.61
CA ASN A 235 -48.35 -10.37 -8.88
C ASN A 235 -46.91 -10.92 -8.73
N ALA A 236 -46.37 -10.87 -7.51
CA ALA A 236 -45.11 -11.49 -7.14
C ALA A 236 -45.10 -11.83 -5.66
N ILE A 237 -44.51 -12.96 -5.31
CA ILE A 237 -44.08 -13.35 -3.97
C ILE A 237 -42.64 -13.73 -4.12
N SER A 238 -41.70 -13.08 -3.38
CA SER A 238 -40.28 -13.44 -3.41
C SER A 238 -40.00 -14.79 -2.74
N GLU A 239 -38.80 -15.31 -2.86
CA GLU A 239 -38.35 -16.36 -1.94
C GLU A 239 -38.42 -15.85 -0.50
N PHE A 240 -38.53 -16.78 0.44
CA PHE A 240 -38.56 -16.46 1.86
C PHE A 240 -37.13 -16.37 2.39
N GLU A 241 -36.82 -15.23 3.01
CA GLU A 241 -35.58 -14.99 3.75
C GLU A 241 -35.95 -14.84 5.23
N ASP A 242 -35.33 -15.62 6.11
CA ASP A 242 -35.68 -15.67 7.54
C ASP A 242 -37.18 -15.88 7.81
N GLY A 243 -37.86 -16.64 6.96
CA GLY A 243 -39.29 -16.93 7.09
C GLY A 243 -40.22 -15.81 6.62
N VAL A 244 -39.71 -14.80 5.92
CA VAL A 244 -40.48 -13.65 5.42
C VAL A 244 -40.27 -13.47 3.92
N ALA A 245 -41.35 -13.30 3.17
CA ALA A 245 -41.32 -12.97 1.75
C ALA A 245 -41.84 -11.56 1.48
N MET A 246 -41.29 -10.90 0.48
CA MET A 246 -41.87 -9.69 -0.10
C MET A 246 -42.99 -10.06 -1.04
N VAL A 247 -44.13 -9.40 -0.89
CA VAL A 247 -45.32 -9.63 -1.73
C VAL A 247 -45.71 -8.36 -2.45
N ARG A 248 -46.08 -8.50 -3.73
CA ARG A 248 -46.56 -7.39 -4.54
C ARG A 248 -47.99 -7.60 -4.96
N GLN A 249 -48.83 -6.66 -4.59
CA GLN A 249 -50.21 -6.61 -5.07
C GLN A 249 -50.42 -5.32 -5.87
N ILE A 250 -50.80 -5.44 -7.13
CA ILE A 250 -50.89 -4.36 -8.11
C ILE A 250 -49.48 -3.67 -8.23
N ASN A 251 -49.33 -2.51 -7.65
CA ASN A 251 -48.07 -1.72 -7.70
C ASN A 251 -47.55 -1.38 -6.30
N ARG A 252 -47.95 -2.16 -5.30
CA ARG A 252 -47.52 -1.96 -3.91
C ARG A 252 -46.88 -3.21 -3.35
N TRP A 253 -45.86 -3.01 -2.54
CA TRP A 253 -45.13 -4.09 -1.88
C TRP A 253 -45.46 -4.13 -0.39
N GLY A 254 -45.54 -5.32 0.16
CA GLY A 254 -45.68 -5.64 1.57
C GLY A 254 -44.87 -6.84 1.96
N LEU A 255 -45.03 -7.33 3.18
CA LEU A 255 -44.34 -8.50 3.73
C LEU A 255 -45.33 -9.56 4.22
N MET A 256 -44.95 -10.83 4.06
CA MET A 256 -45.80 -12.00 4.42
C MET A 256 -44.92 -13.07 5.05
N ASP A 257 -45.42 -13.78 6.04
CA ASP A 257 -44.80 -14.98 6.62
C ASP A 257 -45.17 -16.27 5.85
N THR A 258 -44.49 -17.38 6.18
CA THR A 258 -44.73 -18.69 5.55
C THR A 258 -46.16 -19.26 5.79
N SER A 259 -46.90 -18.73 6.74
CA SER A 259 -48.30 -19.11 6.97
C SER A 259 -49.30 -18.38 6.06
N GLY A 260 -48.84 -17.40 5.29
CA GLY A 260 -49.67 -16.54 4.45
C GLY A 260 -50.24 -15.32 5.16
N LYS A 261 -49.80 -15.05 6.39
CA LYS A 261 -50.21 -13.86 7.15
C LYS A 261 -49.40 -12.68 6.66
N LEU A 262 -50.07 -11.58 6.30
CA LEU A 262 -49.42 -10.32 6.05
C LEU A 262 -48.81 -9.74 7.34
N LEU A 263 -47.54 -9.50 7.32
CA LEU A 263 -46.80 -8.78 8.38
C LEU A 263 -46.86 -7.28 8.12
N ILE A 264 -46.75 -6.88 6.86
CA ILE A 264 -46.94 -5.52 6.36
C ILE A 264 -47.85 -5.58 5.14
N GLU A 265 -48.96 -4.83 5.20
CA GLU A 265 -49.88 -4.70 4.08
C GLU A 265 -49.18 -4.08 2.85
N PRO A 266 -49.52 -4.50 1.60
CA PRO A 266 -48.93 -3.92 0.40
C PRO A 266 -49.20 -2.40 0.28
N SER A 267 -48.26 -1.59 0.75
CA SER A 267 -48.37 -0.12 0.85
C SER A 267 -47.20 0.63 0.27
N TYR A 268 -46.02 0.01 0.19
CA TYR A 268 -44.80 0.65 -0.31
C TYR A 268 -44.69 0.65 -1.84
N TYR A 269 -44.17 1.73 -2.43
CA TYR A 269 -43.87 1.75 -3.87
C TYR A 269 -42.69 0.89 -4.26
N TYR A 270 -41.75 0.73 -3.34
CA TYR A 270 -40.58 -0.10 -3.49
C TYR A 270 -40.26 -0.77 -2.15
N LEU A 271 -39.86 -2.00 -2.22
CA LEU A 271 -39.37 -2.79 -1.10
C LEU A 271 -38.28 -3.71 -1.60
N SER A 272 -37.19 -3.82 -0.88
CA SER A 272 -36.06 -4.72 -1.20
C SER A 272 -35.44 -5.22 0.09
N TYR A 273 -35.16 -6.51 0.15
CA TYR A 273 -34.43 -7.09 1.27
C TYR A 273 -33.01 -6.56 1.31
N MET A 274 -32.57 -6.15 2.50
CA MET A 274 -31.24 -5.59 2.73
C MET A 274 -30.27 -6.56 3.40
N GLY A 275 -30.79 -7.66 3.94
CA GLY A 275 -30.08 -8.58 4.81
C GLY A 275 -30.53 -8.47 6.28
N GLU A 276 -30.26 -9.52 7.05
CA GLU A 276 -30.48 -9.58 8.51
C GLU A 276 -31.89 -9.14 8.97
N GLY A 277 -32.91 -9.35 8.15
CA GLY A 277 -34.31 -9.06 8.47
C GLY A 277 -34.72 -7.59 8.36
N LEU A 278 -33.90 -6.72 7.69
CA LEU A 278 -34.32 -5.37 7.29
C LEU A 278 -34.64 -5.27 5.81
N TYR A 279 -35.51 -4.33 5.50
CA TYR A 279 -36.01 -4.04 4.14
C TYR A 279 -35.88 -2.55 3.85
N ALA A 280 -35.30 -2.20 2.69
CA ALA A 280 -35.34 -0.86 2.14
C ALA A 280 -36.73 -0.59 1.58
N ALA A 281 -37.44 0.37 2.14
CA ALA A 281 -38.81 0.74 1.77
C ALA A 281 -38.87 2.17 1.27
N ARG A 282 -39.70 2.42 0.19
CA ARG A 282 -39.99 3.77 -0.28
C ARG A 282 -41.47 4.04 -0.17
N GLY A 283 -41.81 5.08 0.59
CA GLY A 283 -43.19 5.53 0.81
C GLY A 283 -43.76 6.36 -0.34
N GLU A 284 -45.03 6.70 -0.24
CA GLU A 284 -45.76 7.54 -1.19
C GLU A 284 -45.25 8.98 -1.21
N ASP A 285 -44.79 9.47 -0.08
CA ASP A 285 -44.16 10.76 0.10
C ASP A 285 -42.74 10.87 -0.47
N GLY A 286 -42.22 9.79 -1.05
CA GLY A 286 -40.86 9.69 -1.57
C GLY A 286 -39.79 9.48 -0.52
N SER A 287 -40.16 9.37 0.77
CA SER A 287 -39.21 9.04 1.85
C SER A 287 -38.69 7.62 1.72
N CYS A 288 -37.44 7.41 2.07
CA CYS A 288 -36.81 6.09 2.17
C CYS A 288 -36.66 5.70 3.63
N ALA A 289 -37.01 4.45 3.95
CA ALA A 289 -36.89 3.91 5.30
C ALA A 289 -36.30 2.49 5.26
N ALA A 290 -35.47 2.13 6.24
CA ALA A 290 -35.15 0.75 6.56
C ALA A 290 -36.15 0.27 7.61
N VAL A 291 -36.91 -0.77 7.28
CA VAL A 291 -37.99 -1.30 8.15
C VAL A 291 -37.75 -2.78 8.45
N ASP A 292 -38.14 -3.23 9.65
CA ASP A 292 -38.14 -4.65 9.97
C ASP A 292 -39.48 -5.32 9.51
N ALA A 293 -39.57 -6.63 9.66
CA ALA A 293 -40.75 -7.39 9.30
C ALA A 293 -41.99 -7.01 10.11
N SER A 294 -41.87 -6.33 11.25
CA SER A 294 -42.98 -5.82 12.07
C SER A 294 -43.40 -4.40 11.67
N GLY A 295 -42.72 -3.78 10.71
CA GLY A 295 -42.94 -2.40 10.28
C GLY A 295 -42.27 -1.34 11.15
N ASN A 296 -41.41 -1.75 12.09
CA ASN A 296 -40.60 -0.77 12.86
C ASN A 296 -39.55 -0.16 11.98
N ILE A 297 -39.37 1.15 12.09
CA ILE A 297 -38.41 1.90 11.30
C ILE A 297 -37.07 1.95 12.05
N ALA A 298 -36.07 1.28 11.49
CA ALA A 298 -34.70 1.35 12.00
C ALA A 298 -34.02 2.67 11.60
N TYR A 299 -34.21 3.10 10.35
CA TYR A 299 -33.65 4.35 9.85
C TYR A 299 -34.59 4.99 8.81
N ARG A 300 -34.66 6.32 8.77
CA ARG A 300 -35.43 7.06 7.76
C ARG A 300 -34.68 8.27 7.26
N THR A 301 -34.81 8.54 5.95
CA THR A 301 -34.32 9.76 5.34
C THR A 301 -35.37 10.32 4.36
N THR A 302 -35.47 11.64 4.30
CA THR A 302 -36.28 12.36 3.32
C THR A 302 -35.47 12.82 2.12
N THR A 303 -34.13 12.71 2.20
CA THR A 303 -33.25 12.99 1.07
C THR A 303 -33.31 11.80 0.11
N TYR A 304 -33.52 12.08 -1.19
CA TYR A 304 -33.43 11.03 -2.20
C TYR A 304 -32.02 10.49 -2.29
N VAL A 305 -31.90 9.20 -2.05
CA VAL A 305 -30.63 8.49 -1.96
C VAL A 305 -30.73 7.24 -2.83
N GLY A 306 -30.93 7.20 -4.02
CA GLY A 306 -30.93 6.03 -4.91
C GLY A 306 -31.40 4.67 -4.31
N GLY A 307 -31.40 4.55 -2.98
CA GLY A 307 -31.72 3.36 -2.16
C GLY A 307 -30.72 3.19 -1.01
N PHE A 308 -31.02 2.22 -0.13
CA PHE A 308 -30.08 1.72 0.88
C PHE A 308 -29.32 0.53 0.31
N ASN A 309 -28.10 0.32 0.79
CA ASN A 309 -27.26 -0.79 0.42
C ASN A 309 -27.47 -1.98 1.37
N GLU A 310 -26.83 -3.10 1.07
CA GLU A 310 -26.89 -4.32 1.86
C GLU A 310 -26.59 -4.03 3.34
N LEU A 311 -27.40 -4.61 4.23
CA LEU A 311 -27.15 -4.64 5.65
C LEU A 311 -26.25 -5.83 5.97
N ARG A 312 -25.11 -5.57 6.55
CA ARG A 312 -24.15 -6.60 6.93
C ARG A 312 -23.46 -6.23 8.24
N TYR A 313 -23.26 -7.19 9.11
CA TYR A 313 -22.72 -6.95 10.47
C TYR A 313 -23.54 -5.93 11.29
N GLY A 314 -24.87 -5.90 11.08
CA GLY A 314 -25.74 -4.91 11.73
C GLY A 314 -25.56 -3.48 11.23
N LEU A 315 -24.81 -3.25 10.14
CA LEU A 315 -24.50 -1.95 9.57
C LEU A 315 -24.94 -1.87 8.11
N SER A 316 -25.50 -0.73 7.71
CA SER A 316 -25.79 -0.40 6.30
C SER A 316 -25.43 1.05 6.01
N TRP A 317 -25.49 1.43 4.74
CA TRP A 317 -25.11 2.77 4.31
C TRP A 317 -25.91 3.25 3.10
N HIS A 318 -25.87 4.56 2.87
CA HIS A 318 -26.31 5.19 1.62
C HIS A 318 -25.45 6.41 1.29
N GLY A 319 -25.37 6.75 0.00
CA GLY A 319 -24.69 7.95 -0.47
C GLY A 319 -25.59 9.18 -0.49
N LEU A 320 -25.01 10.35 -0.30
CA LEU A 320 -25.64 11.66 -0.52
C LEU A 320 -25.10 12.31 -1.78
N SER A 321 -25.85 13.28 -2.34
CA SER A 321 -25.48 14.01 -3.55
C SER A 321 -24.22 14.88 -3.41
N ASP A 322 -23.77 15.15 -2.18
CA ASP A 322 -22.55 15.88 -1.89
C ASP A 322 -21.29 14.99 -1.76
N GLY A 323 -21.42 13.68 -2.10
CA GLY A 323 -20.32 12.72 -1.99
C GLY A 323 -20.09 12.20 -0.58
N SER A 324 -21.01 12.46 0.36
CA SER A 324 -20.96 11.88 1.71
C SER A 324 -21.60 10.51 1.74
N LEU A 325 -21.03 9.60 2.56
CA LEU A 325 -21.61 8.29 2.91
C LEU A 325 -22.16 8.35 4.33
N ILE A 326 -23.44 8.02 4.48
CA ILE A 326 -24.11 7.92 5.78
C ILE A 326 -24.20 6.45 6.15
N PHE A 327 -23.76 6.12 7.35
CA PHE A 327 -23.86 4.77 7.93
C PHE A 327 -24.91 4.77 9.04
N PHE A 328 -25.71 3.70 9.11
CA PHE A 328 -26.71 3.51 10.14
C PHE A 328 -26.76 2.05 10.60
N ARG A 329 -27.19 1.84 11.85
CA ARG A 329 -27.24 0.51 12.46
C ARG A 329 -28.63 -0.13 12.34
N LYS A 330 -28.67 -1.47 12.34
CA LYS A 330 -29.89 -2.28 12.35
C LYS A 330 -30.87 -1.93 13.48
N ASN A 331 -30.33 -1.65 14.67
CA ASN A 331 -31.12 -1.30 15.86
C ASN A 331 -31.59 0.16 15.90
N GLY A 332 -31.38 0.87 14.84
CA GLY A 332 -31.84 2.25 14.65
C GLY A 332 -30.77 3.31 14.85
N GLY A 333 -30.97 4.40 14.13
CA GLY A 333 -30.17 5.62 14.29
C GLY A 333 -29.01 5.77 13.33
N TYR A 334 -28.68 7.03 13.08
CA TYR A 334 -27.48 7.48 12.46
C TYR A 334 -26.24 7.00 13.25
N PHE A 335 -25.23 6.52 12.55
CA PHE A 335 -24.01 6.01 13.18
C PHE A 335 -22.78 6.86 12.83
N ALA A 336 -22.52 7.07 11.53
CA ALA A 336 -21.35 7.81 11.09
C ALA A 336 -21.57 8.49 9.74
N ASN A 337 -20.73 9.48 9.42
CA ASN A 337 -20.67 10.16 8.13
C ASN A 337 -19.22 10.26 7.67
N LEU A 338 -18.94 9.73 6.48
CA LEU A 338 -17.67 9.92 5.80
C LEU A 338 -17.85 10.84 4.60
N LYS A 339 -17.12 11.97 4.58
CA LYS A 339 -17.13 12.91 3.47
C LYS A 339 -16.12 12.49 2.41
N ASN A 340 -16.43 12.83 1.13
CA ASN A 340 -15.57 12.53 -0.02
C ASN A 340 -15.14 11.04 -0.05
N ALA A 341 -16.07 10.16 0.29
CA ALA A 341 -15.83 8.72 0.36
C ALA A 341 -16.72 7.98 -0.65
N GLU A 342 -16.21 6.93 -1.24
CA GLU A 342 -16.88 6.13 -2.26
C GLU A 342 -16.55 4.64 -2.09
N ASN A 343 -17.32 3.77 -2.75
CA ASN A 343 -17.10 2.33 -2.82
C ASN A 343 -16.89 1.67 -1.44
N PRO A 344 -17.79 1.88 -0.46
CA PRO A 344 -17.63 1.28 0.84
C PRO A 344 -17.87 -0.23 0.80
N THR A 345 -17.04 -0.96 1.54
CA THR A 345 -17.19 -2.39 1.83
C THR A 345 -17.23 -2.56 3.35
N LEU A 346 -18.31 -3.13 3.86
CA LEU A 346 -18.44 -3.40 5.29
C LEU A 346 -17.57 -4.62 5.66
N LEU A 347 -16.72 -4.49 6.66
CA LEU A 347 -15.77 -5.53 7.08
C LEU A 347 -16.07 -6.07 8.48
N SER A 348 -16.76 -5.28 9.30
CA SER A 348 -17.29 -5.68 10.62
C SER A 348 -18.39 -4.71 11.03
N GLU A 349 -18.95 -4.89 12.23
CA GLU A 349 -19.95 -3.96 12.78
C GLU A 349 -19.41 -2.51 12.98
N ASN A 350 -18.10 -2.30 12.96
CA ASN A 350 -17.47 -1.01 13.20
C ASN A 350 -16.49 -0.60 12.08
N VAL A 351 -16.04 -1.51 11.23
CA VAL A 351 -14.98 -1.23 10.27
C VAL A 351 -15.48 -1.28 8.85
N VAL A 352 -15.10 -0.29 8.08
CA VAL A 352 -15.39 -0.17 6.66
C VAL A 352 -14.11 0.09 5.87
N ARG A 353 -14.00 -0.53 4.70
CA ARG A 353 -13.04 -0.14 3.66
C ARG A 353 -13.73 0.85 2.73
N VAL A 354 -13.12 1.99 2.49
CA VAL A 354 -13.63 3.05 1.60
C VAL A 354 -12.50 3.60 0.74
N ARG A 355 -12.82 4.12 -0.43
CA ARG A 355 -11.95 5.04 -1.17
C ARG A 355 -12.29 6.46 -0.75
N GLN A 356 -11.34 7.18 -0.18
CA GLN A 356 -11.51 8.55 0.29
C GLN A 356 -10.30 9.39 -0.10
N ASP A 357 -10.54 10.51 -0.77
CA ASP A 357 -9.49 11.40 -1.30
C ASP A 357 -8.47 10.64 -2.18
N GLY A 358 -8.93 9.72 -3.03
CA GLY A 358 -8.10 8.89 -3.90
C GLY A 358 -7.34 7.75 -3.19
N THR A 359 -7.54 7.58 -1.89
CA THR A 359 -6.83 6.63 -1.04
C THR A 359 -7.79 5.56 -0.51
N THR A 360 -7.43 4.29 -0.62
CA THR A 360 -8.17 3.22 0.06
C THR A 360 -7.86 3.25 1.55
N LYS A 361 -8.88 3.46 2.37
CA LYS A 361 -8.78 3.52 3.83
C LYS A 361 -9.61 2.43 4.48
N TYR A 362 -9.11 1.90 5.57
CA TYR A 362 -9.83 1.04 6.51
C TYR A 362 -10.12 1.88 7.75
N VAL A 363 -11.39 2.17 7.96
CA VAL A 363 -11.83 3.14 8.98
C VAL A 363 -12.67 2.43 10.02
N ASN A 364 -12.30 2.56 11.29
CA ASN A 364 -13.16 2.21 12.40
C ASN A 364 -14.10 3.38 12.68
N LEU A 365 -15.38 3.21 12.31
CA LEU A 365 -16.41 4.24 12.39
C LEU A 365 -16.77 4.61 13.84
N SER A 366 -16.72 3.64 14.78
CA SER A 366 -17.07 3.88 16.19
C SER A 366 -15.96 4.64 16.94
N ALA A 367 -14.70 4.41 16.54
CA ALA A 367 -13.55 5.10 17.10
C ALA A 367 -13.18 6.38 16.34
N ASP A 368 -13.84 6.66 15.20
CA ASP A 368 -13.48 7.73 14.26
C ASP A 368 -11.98 7.71 13.91
N LYS A 369 -11.48 6.52 13.56
CA LYS A 369 -10.04 6.30 13.37
C LYS A 369 -9.76 5.55 12.08
N THR A 370 -8.86 6.08 11.26
CA THR A 370 -8.25 5.31 10.18
C THR A 370 -7.28 4.28 10.76
N LEU A 371 -7.57 3.00 10.53
CA LEU A 371 -6.75 1.88 10.98
C LEU A 371 -5.57 1.65 10.04
N PHE A 372 -5.83 1.77 8.74
CA PHE A 372 -4.87 1.57 7.67
C PHE A 372 -5.29 2.39 6.45
N ALA A 373 -4.34 2.87 5.69
CA ALA A 373 -4.59 3.63 4.47
C ALA A 373 -3.60 3.22 3.37
N GLN A 374 -4.08 3.17 2.13
CA GLN A 374 -3.27 2.98 0.92
C GLN A 374 -3.58 4.11 -0.07
N PRO A 375 -2.59 4.56 -0.81
CA PRO A 375 -1.21 4.09 -0.87
C PRO A 375 -0.40 4.55 0.35
N VAL A 376 0.60 3.76 0.71
CA VAL A 376 1.49 4.03 1.84
C VAL A 376 2.73 4.75 1.35
N SER A 377 3.29 5.64 2.16
CA SER A 377 4.65 6.12 1.99
C SER A 377 5.62 5.06 2.47
N PHE A 378 6.66 4.77 1.69
CA PHE A 378 7.68 3.79 2.03
C PHE A 378 8.93 4.49 2.55
N ASP A 379 9.42 4.07 3.71
CA ASP A 379 10.76 4.46 4.19
C ASP A 379 11.80 3.58 3.47
N LEU A 380 12.59 4.19 2.62
CA LEU A 380 13.66 3.54 1.85
C LEU A 380 14.97 3.46 2.65
N GLY A 381 14.98 3.89 3.89
CA GLY A 381 16.17 4.03 4.70
C GLY A 381 16.93 5.34 4.43
N GLY A 382 17.91 5.65 5.29
CA GLY A 382 18.69 6.87 5.14
C GLY A 382 17.87 8.18 5.18
N GLY A 383 16.59 8.13 5.59
CA GLY A 383 15.65 9.25 5.63
C GLY A 383 15.08 9.62 4.27
N ILE A 384 15.17 8.74 3.30
CA ILE A 384 14.51 8.85 2.00
C ILE A 384 13.13 8.20 2.12
N THR A 385 12.13 8.87 1.59
CA THR A 385 10.77 8.36 1.55
C THR A 385 10.26 8.35 0.12
N ALA A 386 9.63 7.26 -0.30
CA ALA A 386 8.83 7.20 -1.52
C ALA A 386 7.36 7.43 -1.15
N ASN A 387 6.81 8.56 -1.55
CA ASN A 387 5.40 8.89 -1.33
C ASN A 387 4.63 8.51 -2.58
N THR A 388 3.58 7.70 -2.43
CA THR A 388 2.80 7.29 -3.59
C THR A 388 1.94 8.45 -4.09
N VAL A 389 2.07 8.77 -5.37
CA VAL A 389 1.20 9.70 -6.10
C VAL A 389 0.21 8.88 -6.90
N HIS A 390 -1.06 9.19 -6.76
CA HIS A 390 -2.13 8.64 -7.57
C HIS A 390 -2.45 9.59 -8.72
N TYR A 391 -2.51 9.08 -9.94
CA TYR A 391 -2.90 9.82 -11.13
C TYR A 391 -4.04 9.10 -11.84
N GLU A 392 -5.18 9.78 -11.93
CA GLU A 392 -6.37 9.29 -12.60
C GLU A 392 -6.72 10.20 -13.76
N LYS A 393 -7.10 9.61 -14.90
CA LYS A 393 -7.56 10.33 -16.08
C LYS A 393 -8.65 9.52 -16.77
N PHE A 394 -9.88 9.97 -16.66
CA PHE A 394 -10.99 9.39 -17.41
C PHE A 394 -10.82 9.68 -18.91
N ILE A 395 -11.01 8.66 -19.75
CA ILE A 395 -10.94 8.76 -21.20
C ILE A 395 -12.33 8.54 -21.83
N GLY A 396 -13.12 7.58 -21.34
CA GLY A 396 -14.44 7.27 -21.88
C GLY A 396 -15.06 6.00 -21.30
N TYR A 397 -16.09 5.49 -21.98
CA TYR A 397 -16.72 4.22 -21.66
C TYR A 397 -16.43 3.19 -22.75
N GLN A 398 -16.24 1.95 -22.37
CA GLN A 398 -16.13 0.81 -23.28
C GLN A 398 -17.50 0.39 -23.81
N ALA A 399 -17.54 -0.50 -24.80
CA ALA A 399 -18.79 -1.00 -25.38
C ALA A 399 -19.68 -1.78 -24.40
N ASP A 400 -19.10 -2.31 -23.32
CA ASP A 400 -19.80 -2.99 -22.22
C ASP A 400 -20.30 -2.04 -21.13
N GLY A 401 -20.05 -0.72 -21.28
CA GLY A 401 -20.43 0.32 -20.32
C GLY A 401 -19.42 0.53 -19.19
N SER A 402 -18.31 -0.22 -19.12
CA SER A 402 -17.26 0.02 -18.14
C SER A 402 -16.47 1.30 -18.45
N GLU A 403 -16.06 2.01 -17.41
CA GLU A 403 -15.17 3.17 -17.54
C GLU A 403 -13.77 2.72 -17.94
N HIS A 404 -13.13 3.47 -18.84
CA HIS A 404 -11.73 3.28 -19.14
C HIS A 404 -10.97 4.60 -19.09
N GLY A 405 -9.71 4.50 -18.69
CA GLY A 405 -8.85 5.64 -18.46
C GLY A 405 -7.49 5.22 -17.90
N TRP A 406 -6.86 6.17 -17.28
CA TRP A 406 -5.60 5.95 -16.59
C TRP A 406 -5.83 5.99 -15.10
N ASP A 407 -5.42 4.93 -14.40
CA ASP A 407 -5.37 4.80 -12.94
C ASP A 407 -3.98 4.28 -12.57
N VAL A 408 -3.05 5.19 -12.34
CA VAL A 408 -1.63 4.88 -12.18
C VAL A 408 -1.10 5.43 -10.86
N HIS A 409 -0.37 4.59 -10.16
CA HIS A 409 0.35 4.96 -8.96
C HIS A 409 1.85 4.98 -9.24
N PHE A 410 2.56 6.05 -8.82
CA PHE A 410 4.00 6.18 -8.96
C PHE A 410 4.63 6.89 -7.76
N PRO A 411 5.94 6.68 -7.47
CA PRO A 411 6.55 7.29 -6.31
C PRO A 411 6.97 8.74 -6.56
N GLU A 412 6.77 9.59 -5.57
CA GLU A 412 7.47 10.86 -5.42
C GLU A 412 8.48 10.74 -4.30
N ILE A 413 9.75 10.91 -4.63
CA ILE A 413 10.85 10.76 -3.69
C ILE A 413 11.03 12.04 -2.89
N SER A 414 11.22 11.90 -1.58
CA SER A 414 11.52 13.01 -0.67
C SER A 414 12.64 12.65 0.29
N GLY A 415 13.23 13.67 0.90
CA GLY A 415 14.29 13.50 1.89
C GLY A 415 15.71 13.39 1.33
N LEU A 416 15.93 13.60 0.02
CA LEU A 416 17.28 13.68 -0.51
C LEU A 416 17.93 15.01 -0.07
N PRO A 417 19.23 14.99 0.27
CA PRO A 417 19.97 16.19 0.66
C PRO A 417 20.09 17.23 -0.47
N ASP A 418 20.25 16.76 -1.71
CA ASP A 418 20.30 17.62 -2.89
C ASP A 418 18.92 17.80 -3.50
N ALA A 419 18.38 19.02 -3.38
CA ALA A 419 17.06 19.35 -3.92
C ALA A 419 17.02 19.31 -5.46
N GLY A 420 18.15 19.53 -6.13
CA GLY A 420 18.26 19.43 -7.60
C GLY A 420 18.18 17.98 -8.06
N ALA A 421 18.91 17.08 -7.39
CA ALA A 421 18.86 15.64 -7.63
C ALA A 421 17.43 15.12 -7.38
N GLN A 422 16.82 15.47 -6.25
CA GLN A 422 15.44 15.08 -5.93
C GLN A 422 14.45 15.53 -7.01
N LYS A 423 14.55 16.78 -7.44
CA LYS A 423 13.69 17.33 -8.49
C LYS A 423 13.86 16.61 -9.83
N SER A 424 15.11 16.30 -10.21
CA SER A 424 15.43 15.59 -11.46
C SER A 424 14.87 14.17 -11.44
N ILE A 425 15.06 13.45 -10.34
CA ILE A 425 14.53 12.09 -10.13
C ILE A 425 12.99 12.10 -10.23
N ASN A 426 12.33 12.98 -9.50
CA ASN A 426 10.85 13.05 -9.50
C ASN A 426 10.28 13.45 -10.87
N ALA A 427 10.96 14.33 -11.59
CA ALA A 427 10.55 14.67 -12.95
C ALA A 427 10.67 13.49 -13.91
N ALA A 428 11.77 12.74 -13.84
CA ALA A 428 11.98 11.57 -14.69
C ALA A 428 11.00 10.44 -14.36
N ILE A 429 10.73 10.17 -13.07
CA ILE A 429 9.71 9.20 -12.64
C ILE A 429 8.33 9.60 -13.16
N ARG A 430 7.91 10.83 -12.93
CA ARG A 430 6.64 11.34 -13.40
C ARG A 430 6.48 11.20 -14.92
N ASP A 431 7.49 11.63 -15.67
CA ASP A 431 7.51 11.52 -17.12
C ASP A 431 7.40 10.07 -17.59
N PHE A 432 8.11 9.16 -16.93
CA PHE A 432 8.10 7.74 -17.23
C PHE A 432 6.69 7.13 -17.07
N PHE A 433 6.02 7.37 -15.95
CA PHE A 433 4.68 6.84 -15.71
C PHE A 433 3.60 7.53 -16.53
N LEU A 434 3.69 8.84 -16.76
CA LEU A 434 2.65 9.60 -17.47
C LEU A 434 2.80 9.63 -18.99
N LYS A 435 3.95 9.24 -19.54
CA LYS A 435 4.14 9.07 -20.98
C LYS A 435 3.85 7.65 -21.44
N GLY A 436 3.84 6.69 -20.53
CA GLY A 436 3.60 5.29 -20.81
C GLY A 436 4.76 4.61 -21.59
N PRO A 437 4.58 3.34 -21.98
CA PRO A 437 5.64 2.51 -22.54
C PRO A 437 6.08 2.89 -23.96
N SER A 438 5.35 3.76 -24.64
CA SER A 438 5.70 4.19 -26.00
C SER A 438 5.21 5.61 -26.26
N VAL A 439 6.10 6.45 -26.81
CA VAL A 439 5.80 7.83 -27.22
C VAL A 439 4.77 7.90 -28.36
N THR A 440 4.52 6.78 -29.05
CA THR A 440 3.66 6.71 -30.24
C THR A 440 2.37 5.95 -30.04
N ALA A 441 2.16 5.30 -28.90
CA ALA A 441 0.98 4.49 -28.66
C ALA A 441 -0.13 5.33 -28.02
N GLU A 442 -1.24 5.41 -28.68
CA GLU A 442 -2.52 5.88 -28.10
C GLU A 442 -3.05 4.73 -27.21
N TYR A 443 -2.58 4.66 -25.97
CA TYR A 443 -3.17 3.73 -25.01
C TYR A 443 -4.50 4.29 -24.53
N GLU A 444 -5.52 3.48 -24.64
CA GLU A 444 -6.87 3.81 -24.20
C GLU A 444 -7.02 3.63 -22.68
N ALA A 445 -6.23 2.73 -22.09
CA ALA A 445 -6.19 2.51 -20.64
C ALA A 445 -4.77 2.20 -20.16
N LEU A 446 -4.45 2.64 -18.95
CA LEU A 446 -3.24 2.28 -18.22
C LEU A 446 -3.58 2.16 -16.74
N GLU A 447 -3.41 0.97 -16.18
CA GLU A 447 -3.67 0.70 -14.77
C GLU A 447 -2.43 0.09 -14.13
N GLY A 448 -2.18 0.43 -12.89
CA GLY A 448 -1.16 -0.23 -12.11
C GLY A 448 -0.38 0.66 -11.17
N GLY A 449 0.69 0.09 -10.65
CA GLY A 449 1.51 0.68 -9.62
C GLY A 449 2.99 0.57 -9.92
N TYR A 450 3.77 0.66 -8.88
CA TYR A 450 5.22 0.66 -8.94
C TYR A 450 5.83 -0.18 -7.83
N GLY A 451 7.08 -0.60 -8.07
CA GLY A 451 7.97 -1.01 -6.99
C GLY A 451 9.14 -0.04 -6.89
N VAL A 452 9.77 -0.02 -5.75
CA VAL A 452 10.93 0.84 -5.46
C VAL A 452 11.90 0.15 -4.51
N SER A 453 13.20 0.28 -4.76
CA SER A 453 14.24 -0.17 -3.84
C SER A 453 15.43 0.78 -3.89
N VAL A 454 16.29 0.66 -2.87
CA VAL A 454 17.61 1.28 -2.85
C VAL A 454 18.66 0.18 -2.83
N GLU A 455 19.46 0.12 -3.88
CA GLU A 455 20.54 -0.84 -4.10
C GLU A 455 21.88 -0.10 -3.98
N GLY A 456 22.56 -0.28 -2.86
CA GLY A 456 23.71 0.57 -2.57
C GLY A 456 23.31 2.04 -2.44
N SER A 457 23.78 2.91 -3.35
CA SER A 457 23.36 4.32 -3.48
C SER A 457 22.55 4.57 -4.74
N VAL A 458 21.97 3.53 -5.33
CA VAL A 458 21.11 3.60 -6.52
C VAL A 458 19.66 3.41 -6.12
N LEU A 459 18.82 4.38 -6.48
CA LEU A 459 17.36 4.23 -6.41
C LEU A 459 16.90 3.49 -7.67
N VAL A 460 16.20 2.38 -7.49
CA VAL A 460 15.58 1.64 -8.58
C VAL A 460 14.06 1.73 -8.45
N VAL A 461 13.41 2.18 -9.51
CA VAL A 461 11.95 2.30 -9.60
C VAL A 461 11.48 1.50 -10.81
N TRP A 462 10.48 0.66 -10.65
CA TRP A 462 9.91 -0.09 -11.77
C TRP A 462 8.39 0.03 -11.82
N ALA A 463 7.85 -0.06 -13.03
CA ALA A 463 6.41 -0.07 -13.26
C ALA A 463 5.88 -1.49 -13.24
N ASN A 464 4.73 -1.68 -12.60
CA ASN A 464 3.89 -2.87 -12.64
C ASN A 464 2.53 -2.43 -13.21
N CYS A 465 2.47 -2.17 -14.51
CA CYS A 465 1.29 -1.60 -15.14
C CYS A 465 0.77 -2.50 -16.27
N VAL A 466 -0.53 -2.46 -16.45
CA VAL A 466 -1.21 -3.08 -17.59
C VAL A 466 -1.72 -1.95 -18.50
N SER A 467 -1.33 -1.99 -19.77
CA SER A 467 -1.84 -1.06 -20.78
C SER A 467 -2.82 -1.79 -21.70
N GLY A 468 -3.92 -1.14 -22.06
CA GLY A 468 -4.96 -1.68 -22.92
C GLY A 468 -5.24 -0.81 -24.14
N LYS A 469 -5.53 -1.46 -25.29
CA LYS A 469 -6.08 -0.83 -26.48
C LYS A 469 -7.13 -1.77 -27.10
N GLY A 470 -8.38 -1.34 -27.09
CA GLY A 470 -9.50 -2.18 -27.53
C GLY A 470 -9.60 -3.46 -26.68
N THR A 471 -9.61 -4.64 -27.30
CA THR A 471 -9.71 -5.94 -26.61
C THR A 471 -8.35 -6.52 -26.22
N GLY A 472 -7.23 -5.83 -26.53
CA GLY A 472 -5.87 -6.28 -26.22
C GLY A 472 -5.32 -5.61 -24.96
N SER A 473 -4.65 -6.38 -24.11
CA SER A 473 -3.89 -5.86 -22.97
C SER A 473 -2.43 -6.30 -23.05
N SER A 474 -1.54 -5.46 -22.57
CA SER A 474 -0.10 -5.73 -22.48
C SER A 474 0.41 -5.34 -21.12
N VAL A 475 1.20 -6.21 -20.50
CA VAL A 475 1.89 -5.88 -19.24
C VAL A 475 3.13 -5.04 -19.56
N TRP A 476 3.30 -3.96 -18.80
CA TRP A 476 4.42 -3.04 -18.93
C TRP A 476 5.30 -3.09 -17.67
N ASN A 477 6.43 -3.76 -17.80
CA ASN A 477 7.42 -3.95 -16.74
C ASN A 477 8.74 -3.29 -17.18
N ASN A 478 8.84 -1.98 -17.02
CA ASN A 478 10.07 -1.22 -17.26
C ASN A 478 10.56 -0.61 -15.96
N ASN A 479 11.84 -0.25 -15.92
CA ASN A 479 12.43 0.34 -14.72
C ASN A 479 13.35 1.54 -15.02
N LEU A 480 13.61 2.31 -13.97
CA LEU A 480 14.53 3.43 -13.91
C LEU A 480 15.53 3.20 -12.79
N ALA A 481 16.77 3.64 -12.97
CA ALA A 481 17.79 3.60 -11.93
C ALA A 481 18.44 4.98 -11.82
N PHE A 482 18.60 5.50 -10.60
CA PHE A 482 19.14 6.83 -10.35
C PHE A 482 20.21 6.80 -9.27
N ASP A 483 21.27 7.54 -9.49
CA ASP A 483 22.21 7.91 -8.44
C ASP A 483 21.52 8.83 -7.43
N LEU A 484 21.48 8.44 -6.16
CA LEU A 484 20.81 9.19 -5.10
C LEU A 484 21.51 10.50 -4.72
N TYR A 485 22.80 10.65 -5.02
CA TYR A 485 23.55 11.87 -4.71
C TYR A 485 23.45 12.92 -5.81
N THR A 486 23.46 12.48 -7.08
CA THR A 486 23.53 13.38 -8.23
C THR A 486 22.22 13.52 -9.00
N GLY A 487 21.31 12.57 -8.83
CA GLY A 487 20.08 12.45 -9.64
C GLY A 487 20.35 11.96 -11.07
N HIS A 488 21.57 11.51 -11.39
CA HIS A 488 21.90 10.95 -12.68
C HIS A 488 21.11 9.65 -12.91
N GLN A 489 20.48 9.53 -14.09
CA GLN A 489 19.78 8.31 -14.49
C GLN A 489 20.76 7.36 -15.15
N TYR A 490 21.00 6.22 -14.53
CA TYR A 490 21.83 5.16 -15.08
C TYR A 490 21.09 4.36 -16.17
N GLN A 491 21.86 3.98 -17.20
CA GLN A 491 21.46 3.05 -18.24
C GLN A 491 22.30 1.79 -18.11
N ILE A 492 21.88 0.69 -18.74
CA ILE A 492 22.65 -0.57 -18.72
C ILE A 492 24.07 -0.40 -19.31
N GLY A 493 24.24 0.53 -20.24
CA GLY A 493 25.55 0.88 -20.82
C GLY A 493 26.49 1.60 -19.86
N ASP A 494 26.00 2.13 -18.73
CA ASP A 494 26.83 2.71 -17.67
C ASP A 494 27.40 1.63 -16.73
N LEU A 495 26.90 0.40 -16.84
CA LEU A 495 27.30 -0.77 -16.07
C LEU A 495 28.11 -1.75 -16.90
N LEU A 496 27.76 -1.92 -18.16
CA LEU A 496 28.32 -2.92 -19.07
C LEU A 496 29.06 -2.26 -20.23
N LYS A 497 30.20 -2.82 -20.61
CA LYS A 497 31.01 -2.40 -21.77
C LYS A 497 30.30 -2.65 -23.09
N ASN A 498 30.72 -1.98 -24.13
CA ASN A 498 30.21 -2.20 -25.49
C ASN A 498 30.32 -3.67 -25.90
N GLY A 499 29.29 -4.19 -26.55
CA GLY A 499 29.23 -5.60 -26.99
C GLY A 499 28.55 -6.53 -25.98
N TYR A 500 28.05 -6.03 -24.84
CA TYR A 500 27.39 -6.85 -23.81
C TYR A 500 26.16 -7.60 -24.31
N ILE A 501 25.50 -7.12 -25.36
CA ILE A 501 24.23 -7.67 -25.85
C ILE A 501 24.37 -9.14 -26.21
N GLU A 502 25.41 -9.53 -26.98
CA GLU A 502 25.61 -10.91 -27.39
C GLU A 502 25.93 -11.84 -26.21
N GLN A 503 26.65 -11.35 -25.20
CA GLN A 503 26.96 -12.14 -24.01
C GLN A 503 25.73 -12.31 -23.11
N VAL A 504 24.97 -11.24 -22.88
CA VAL A 504 23.72 -11.30 -22.12
C VAL A 504 22.72 -12.24 -22.81
N LYS A 505 22.61 -12.14 -24.17
CA LYS A 505 21.77 -13.00 -24.97
C LYS A 505 22.10 -14.48 -24.83
N ALA A 506 23.41 -14.81 -24.77
CA ALA A 506 23.86 -16.19 -24.58
C ALA A 506 23.55 -16.76 -23.18
N LEU A 507 23.27 -15.90 -22.20
CA LEU A 507 22.94 -16.29 -20.81
C LEU A 507 21.43 -16.40 -20.57
N LEU A 508 20.61 -15.76 -21.41
CA LEU A 508 19.16 -15.86 -21.33
C LEU A 508 18.67 -17.21 -21.87
N PRO A 509 17.58 -17.77 -21.32
CA PRO A 509 16.94 -18.95 -21.91
C PRO A 509 16.60 -18.73 -23.38
N GLU A 510 16.77 -19.77 -24.22
CA GLU A 510 16.66 -19.65 -25.71
C GLU A 510 15.33 -19.02 -26.15
N ASP A 511 14.25 -19.30 -25.46
CA ASP A 511 12.91 -18.78 -25.76
C ASP A 511 12.69 -17.32 -25.33
N HIS A 512 13.64 -16.72 -24.59
CA HIS A 512 13.49 -15.40 -23.94
C HIS A 512 14.45 -14.32 -24.48
N ALA A 513 15.23 -14.60 -25.49
CA ALA A 513 16.17 -13.65 -26.10
C ALA A 513 15.52 -12.37 -26.68
N ILE A 514 14.21 -12.39 -26.86
CA ILE A 514 13.40 -11.25 -27.33
C ILE A 514 13.33 -10.13 -26.28
N TYR A 515 13.53 -10.42 -25.00
CA TYR A 515 13.41 -9.47 -23.88
C TYR A 515 14.67 -8.65 -23.62
N LEU A 516 15.73 -8.83 -24.40
CA LEU A 516 16.96 -8.04 -24.34
C LEU A 516 16.76 -6.53 -24.48
N TYR A 517 15.64 -6.14 -25.07
CA TYR A 517 15.28 -4.72 -25.24
C TYR A 517 14.44 -4.16 -24.09
N SER A 518 14.07 -4.99 -23.12
CA SER A 518 13.51 -4.50 -21.87
C SER A 518 14.61 -3.93 -20.98
N PHE A 519 14.30 -2.92 -20.19
CA PHE A 519 15.26 -2.35 -19.25
C PHE A 519 15.42 -3.33 -18.07
N PRO A 520 16.59 -3.99 -17.89
CA PRO A 520 16.78 -4.90 -16.78
C PRO A 520 16.87 -4.12 -15.45
N ARG A 521 16.37 -4.72 -14.38
CA ARG A 521 16.57 -4.20 -13.04
C ARG A 521 18.01 -4.45 -12.58
N MET A 522 18.69 -3.39 -12.17
CA MET A 522 20.05 -3.47 -11.62
C MET A 522 20.02 -3.66 -10.09
N SER A 523 20.88 -4.52 -9.57
CA SER A 523 21.09 -4.75 -8.14
C SER A 523 22.58 -4.94 -7.85
N ALA A 524 22.93 -5.03 -6.56
CA ALA A 524 24.29 -5.36 -6.16
C ALA A 524 24.75 -6.78 -6.56
N GLU A 525 23.82 -7.68 -6.85
CA GLU A 525 24.11 -9.07 -7.24
C GLU A 525 24.28 -9.26 -8.74
N GLY A 526 23.59 -8.42 -9.55
CA GLY A 526 23.56 -8.57 -11.01
C GLY A 526 22.46 -7.77 -11.66
N ILE A 527 22.05 -8.22 -12.85
CA ILE A 527 20.95 -7.66 -13.61
C ILE A 527 19.81 -8.68 -13.73
N THR A 528 18.58 -8.23 -13.50
CA THR A 528 17.40 -9.09 -13.57
C THR A 528 16.53 -8.68 -14.72
N TYR A 529 16.26 -9.61 -15.63
CA TYR A 529 15.28 -9.46 -16.70
C TYR A 529 13.94 -10.00 -16.24
N TYR A 530 12.87 -9.30 -16.62
CA TYR A 530 11.49 -9.72 -16.38
C TYR A 530 10.82 -10.03 -17.71
N TYR A 531 10.04 -11.11 -17.74
CA TYR A 531 9.29 -11.51 -18.92
C TYR A 531 7.93 -12.06 -18.52
N ASN A 532 6.97 -11.93 -19.43
CA ASN A 532 5.62 -12.40 -19.19
C ASN A 532 5.45 -13.76 -19.87
N GLU A 533 5.08 -14.76 -19.10
CA GLU A 533 4.64 -16.04 -19.59
C GLU A 533 3.12 -16.10 -19.67
N TYR A 534 2.62 -16.79 -20.70
CA TYR A 534 1.20 -17.03 -20.88
C TYR A 534 0.92 -18.52 -20.81
N GLU A 535 0.23 -18.92 -19.77
CA GLU A 535 -0.20 -20.30 -19.62
C GLU A 535 -1.51 -20.53 -20.40
N SER A 536 -1.42 -21.28 -21.48
CA SER A 536 -2.55 -21.48 -22.41
C SER A 536 -3.72 -22.25 -21.79
N GLU A 537 -3.47 -23.10 -20.82
CA GLU A 537 -4.50 -23.92 -20.16
C GLU A 537 -5.38 -23.09 -19.22
N THR A 538 -4.77 -22.19 -18.47
CA THR A 538 -5.47 -21.30 -17.52
C THR A 538 -5.86 -19.95 -18.11
N ARG A 539 -5.34 -19.60 -19.31
CA ARG A 539 -5.45 -18.28 -19.95
C ARG A 539 -4.92 -17.13 -19.09
N ARG A 540 -3.90 -17.40 -18.30
CA ARG A 540 -3.30 -16.41 -17.38
C ARG A 540 -1.92 -16.01 -17.85
N ALA A 541 -1.61 -14.72 -17.67
CA ALA A 541 -0.26 -14.19 -17.83
C ALA A 541 0.34 -13.99 -16.44
N TYR A 542 1.58 -14.40 -16.24
CA TYR A 542 2.35 -14.14 -15.04
C TYR A 542 3.75 -13.64 -15.42
N THR A 543 4.36 -12.88 -14.51
CA THR A 543 5.69 -12.32 -14.72
C THR A 543 6.72 -13.21 -14.05
N GLU A 544 7.64 -13.74 -14.85
CA GLU A 544 8.82 -14.45 -14.39
C GLU A 544 10.04 -13.54 -14.42
N SER A 545 11.09 -13.90 -13.70
CA SER A 545 12.33 -13.14 -13.66
C SER A 545 13.55 -14.04 -13.77
N PHE A 546 14.58 -13.53 -14.43
CA PHE A 546 15.85 -14.20 -14.60
C PHE A 546 17.00 -13.29 -14.17
N LEU A 547 17.68 -13.65 -13.07
CA LEU A 547 18.86 -12.93 -12.58
C LEU A 547 20.10 -13.45 -13.31
N ILE A 548 20.86 -12.53 -13.92
CA ILE A 548 22.21 -12.77 -14.41
C ILE A 548 23.19 -12.19 -13.40
N PRO A 549 23.89 -13.02 -12.62
CA PRO A 549 24.87 -12.54 -11.63
C PRO A 549 26.05 -11.84 -12.30
N PHE A 550 26.65 -10.85 -11.64
CA PHE A 550 27.84 -10.17 -12.14
C PHE A 550 29.02 -11.12 -12.42
N ALA A 551 29.09 -12.25 -11.70
CA ALA A 551 30.10 -13.27 -11.94
C ALA A 551 30.03 -13.88 -13.38
N GLU A 552 28.85 -13.92 -13.99
CA GLU A 552 28.65 -14.40 -15.36
C GLU A 552 28.87 -13.30 -16.41
N LEU A 553 28.86 -12.03 -15.99
CA LEU A 553 29.05 -10.84 -16.84
C LEU A 553 30.48 -10.28 -16.81
N LYS A 554 31.42 -10.96 -16.13
CA LYS A 554 32.79 -10.44 -15.84
C LYS A 554 33.56 -9.93 -17.07
N ASP A 555 33.30 -10.46 -18.27
CA ASP A 555 33.99 -10.05 -19.49
C ASP A 555 33.44 -8.73 -20.07
N VAL A 556 32.20 -8.40 -19.80
CA VAL A 556 31.53 -7.17 -20.24
C VAL A 556 31.20 -6.21 -19.12
N LEU A 557 31.29 -6.65 -17.86
CA LEU A 557 31.12 -5.79 -16.68
C LEU A 557 32.23 -4.74 -16.61
N ASP A 558 31.87 -3.52 -16.21
CA ASP A 558 32.84 -2.48 -15.87
C ASP A 558 32.83 -2.19 -14.36
N PRO A 559 33.67 -2.87 -13.56
CA PRO A 559 33.71 -2.66 -12.13
C PRO A 559 34.18 -1.27 -11.68
N GLU A 560 34.85 -0.52 -12.57
CA GLU A 560 35.31 0.86 -12.30
C GLU A 560 34.24 1.90 -12.66
N SER A 561 33.14 1.48 -13.27
CA SER A 561 32.07 2.40 -13.62
C SER A 561 31.38 3.02 -12.40
N ALA A 562 30.91 4.24 -12.53
CA ALA A 562 30.18 4.93 -11.48
C ALA A 562 28.92 4.15 -11.04
N CYS A 563 28.25 3.52 -11.99
CA CYS A 563 27.05 2.69 -11.73
C CYS A 563 27.38 1.46 -10.86
N TYR A 564 28.43 0.70 -11.22
CA TYR A 564 28.88 -0.46 -10.43
C TYR A 564 29.26 -0.06 -9.01
N GLN A 565 30.08 0.99 -8.88
CA GLN A 565 30.51 1.51 -7.58
C GLN A 565 29.32 1.98 -6.73
N ALA A 566 28.35 2.67 -7.35
CA ALA A 566 27.14 3.12 -6.67
C ALA A 566 26.29 1.94 -6.17
N LEU A 567 26.12 0.86 -6.94
CA LEU A 567 25.40 -0.34 -6.54
C LEU A 567 26.04 -1.05 -5.33
N HIS A 568 27.37 -0.95 -5.17
CA HIS A 568 28.12 -1.60 -4.08
C HIS A 568 28.46 -0.67 -2.91
N THR A 569 28.14 0.62 -3.03
CA THR A 569 28.38 1.61 -1.96
C THR A 569 27.06 1.90 -1.26
N PRO A 570 26.87 1.46 -0.01
CA PRO A 570 25.62 1.72 0.70
C PRO A 570 25.30 3.20 0.75
N TYR A 571 24.08 3.56 0.39
CA TYR A 571 23.60 4.91 0.58
C TYR A 571 23.60 5.24 2.07
N SER A 572 24.21 6.32 2.42
CA SER A 572 24.24 6.79 3.79
C SER A 572 23.77 8.24 3.79
N ARG A 573 22.58 8.54 4.34
CA ARG A 573 22.14 9.91 4.59
C ARG A 573 23.12 10.62 5.50
N THR A 574 23.79 9.85 6.33
CA THR A 574 24.93 10.29 7.10
C THR A 574 26.15 10.54 6.23
N ALA A 575 26.22 10.23 4.94
CA ALA A 575 27.21 10.76 4.03
C ALA A 575 27.05 12.25 3.78
N SER A 576 25.95 12.86 4.22
CA SER A 576 25.73 14.29 4.19
C SER A 576 25.00 14.80 5.43
N LEU A 577 25.53 14.52 6.63
CA LEU A 577 25.18 15.32 7.81
C LEU A 577 25.35 16.83 7.54
N THR A 578 26.07 17.17 6.48
CA THR A 578 26.42 18.53 6.11
C THR A 578 25.87 18.99 4.75
N GLY A 579 25.24 18.10 3.96
CA GLY A 579 24.81 18.42 2.58
C GLY A 579 25.96 18.60 1.58
N PHE A 580 27.21 18.36 1.95
CA PHE A 580 28.39 18.56 1.11
C PHE A 580 28.95 17.25 0.60
N SER A 581 29.13 17.14 -0.71
CA SER A 581 29.61 15.92 -1.38
C SER A 581 31.07 15.53 -0.98
N ASP A 582 31.86 16.48 -0.50
CA ASP A 582 33.25 16.30 -0.11
C ASP A 582 33.45 16.17 1.40
N VAL A 583 32.39 16.05 2.18
CA VAL A 583 32.42 15.83 3.64
C VAL A 583 31.70 14.54 3.99
N PRO A 584 32.35 13.39 3.79
CA PRO A 584 31.75 12.11 4.20
C PRO A 584 31.57 12.06 5.72
N ASN A 585 30.66 11.28 6.21
CA ASN A 585 30.39 11.14 7.66
C ASN A 585 31.55 10.59 8.48
N SER A 586 32.41 9.82 7.84
CA SER A 586 33.67 9.42 8.42
C SER A 586 34.67 10.58 8.57
N HIS A 587 34.34 11.75 7.99
CA HIS A 587 35.22 12.92 8.12
C HIS A 587 35.20 13.41 9.57
N TRP A 588 36.39 13.53 10.17
CA TRP A 588 36.56 13.89 11.58
C TRP A 588 35.86 15.19 12.00
N ALA A 589 35.65 16.10 11.06
CA ALA A 589 35.02 17.41 11.30
C ALA A 589 33.54 17.48 10.91
N VAL A 590 32.88 16.37 10.53
CA VAL A 590 31.51 16.36 10.01
C VAL A 590 30.54 17.06 10.95
N GLU A 591 30.55 16.74 12.24
CA GLU A 591 29.66 17.34 13.23
C GLU A 591 29.92 18.84 13.42
N TYR A 592 31.19 19.27 13.36
CA TYR A 592 31.52 20.67 13.44
C TYR A 592 31.08 21.46 12.21
N ILE A 593 31.24 20.88 11.02
CA ILE A 593 30.82 21.48 9.76
C ILE A 593 29.29 21.61 9.74
N ARG A 594 28.58 20.58 10.16
CA ARG A 594 27.11 20.63 10.31
C ARG A 594 26.68 21.76 11.24
N ALA A 595 27.27 21.80 12.43
CA ALA A 595 26.91 22.81 13.44
C ALA A 595 27.14 24.26 12.97
N VAL A 596 28.19 24.54 12.20
CA VAL A 596 28.45 25.90 11.67
C VAL A 596 27.59 26.24 10.48
N GLU A 597 27.16 25.25 9.69
CA GLU A 597 26.24 25.43 8.58
C GLU A 597 24.82 25.69 9.08
N GLU A 598 24.30 24.85 9.98
CA GLU A 598 22.98 25.03 10.60
C GLU A 598 22.81 26.39 11.28
N ARG A 599 23.89 26.91 11.82
CA ARG A 599 23.97 28.26 12.41
C ARG A 599 24.15 29.37 11.38
N GLY A 600 24.29 29.04 10.09
CA GLY A 600 24.56 30.02 9.01
C GLY A 600 25.89 30.71 9.12
N LEU A 601 26.87 30.12 9.79
CA LEU A 601 28.21 30.74 10.00
C LEU A 601 29.16 30.49 8.83
N MET A 602 29.22 29.25 8.35
CA MET A 602 30.03 28.87 7.19
C MET A 602 29.12 28.18 6.15
N HIS A 603 29.39 28.45 4.88
CA HIS A 603 28.67 27.84 3.76
C HIS A 603 29.65 27.18 2.80
N GLY A 604 29.19 26.13 2.10
CA GLY A 604 29.86 25.56 0.95
C GLY A 604 29.55 26.34 -0.33
N ALA A 605 30.14 25.92 -1.41
CA ALA A 605 29.87 26.42 -2.74
C ALA A 605 29.75 25.22 -3.72
N HIS A 606 28.77 25.26 -4.61
CA HIS A 606 28.54 24.19 -5.61
C HIS A 606 28.43 22.76 -5.03
N GLY A 607 27.79 22.63 -3.85
CA GLY A 607 27.62 21.33 -3.18
C GLY A 607 28.86 20.80 -2.46
N ALA A 608 29.95 21.58 -2.35
CA ALA A 608 31.20 21.22 -1.66
C ALA A 608 31.53 22.20 -0.54
N PHE A 609 31.97 21.67 0.60
CA PHE A 609 32.49 22.49 1.72
C PHE A 609 33.96 22.84 1.59
N ARG A 610 34.73 22.02 0.89
CA ARG A 610 36.18 22.09 0.73
C ARG A 610 36.95 22.06 2.08
N PRO A 611 36.74 20.97 2.87
CA PRO A 611 37.23 20.88 4.25
C PRO A 611 38.74 20.98 4.37
N GLY A 612 39.50 20.56 3.34
CA GLY A 612 40.98 20.63 3.29
C GLY A 612 41.55 21.94 2.83
N ASP A 613 40.75 22.88 2.28
CA ASP A 613 41.24 24.15 1.80
C ASP A 613 41.66 25.05 2.96
N ARG A 614 42.68 25.86 2.72
CA ARG A 614 43.13 26.87 3.67
C ARG A 614 42.09 27.98 3.76
N ILE A 615 41.70 28.34 4.99
CA ILE A 615 40.73 29.41 5.19
C ILE A 615 41.33 30.79 4.86
N THR A 616 40.54 31.62 4.18
CA THR A 616 40.96 32.97 3.80
C THR A 616 40.65 34.02 4.88
N GLY A 617 41.26 35.18 4.78
CA GLY A 617 40.98 36.32 5.67
C GLY A 617 39.53 36.75 5.60
N ALA A 618 38.92 36.74 4.42
CA ALA A 618 37.50 37.03 4.23
C ALA A 618 36.61 36.05 4.92
N GLU A 619 36.90 34.74 4.77
CA GLU A 619 36.10 33.68 5.39
C GLU A 619 36.16 33.73 6.91
N VAL A 620 37.35 33.96 7.50
CA VAL A 620 37.50 34.15 8.96
C VAL A 620 36.68 35.35 9.44
N SER A 621 36.84 36.50 8.79
CA SER A 621 36.21 37.77 9.18
C SER A 621 34.68 37.68 9.05
N ALA A 622 34.15 37.18 7.90
CA ALA A 622 32.74 37.06 7.66
C ALA A 622 32.09 36.10 8.66
N THR A 623 32.74 34.99 8.96
CA THR A 623 32.20 33.99 9.87
C THR A 623 32.13 34.50 11.30
N VAL A 624 33.18 35.21 11.76
CA VAL A 624 33.17 35.81 13.10
C VAL A 624 32.13 36.93 13.16
N ALA A 625 31.98 37.76 12.12
CA ALA A 625 30.94 38.77 12.05
C ALA A 625 29.51 38.17 12.19
N ARG A 626 29.24 37.07 11.46
CA ARG A 626 27.97 36.34 11.54
C ARG A 626 27.76 35.73 12.93
N SER A 627 28.77 35.15 13.54
CA SER A 627 28.68 34.58 14.89
C SER A 627 28.31 35.60 15.95
N GLN A 628 28.66 36.85 15.75
CA GLN A 628 28.35 37.98 16.63
C GLN A 628 27.10 38.77 16.17
N LYS A 629 26.49 38.39 15.08
CA LYS A 629 25.34 39.11 14.48
C LYS A 629 25.62 40.60 14.29
N LEU A 630 26.85 40.94 13.81
CA LEU A 630 27.24 42.31 13.66
C LEU A 630 26.38 43.02 12.61
N VAL A 631 26.04 44.27 12.91
CA VAL A 631 25.25 45.09 12.01
C VAL A 631 26.09 45.59 10.85
N LYS A 632 25.51 45.64 9.67
CA LYS A 632 26.13 46.22 8.48
C LYS A 632 26.66 47.64 8.75
N PRO A 633 27.93 47.92 8.47
CA PRO A 633 28.51 49.25 8.74
C PRO A 633 28.01 50.27 7.73
N ALA A 634 28.01 51.54 8.12
CA ALA A 634 27.62 52.65 7.24
C ALA A 634 28.58 52.86 6.04
N ALA A 635 29.83 52.40 6.15
CA ALA A 635 30.80 52.43 5.08
C ALA A 635 31.65 51.16 5.03
N LEU A 636 32.08 50.75 3.85
CA LEU A 636 32.96 49.61 3.67
C LEU A 636 34.37 49.93 4.16
N MET A 637 35.08 48.91 4.64
CA MET A 637 36.50 49.00 4.98
C MET A 637 37.29 49.43 3.75
N GLN A 638 38.26 50.34 3.92
CA GLN A 638 39.11 50.83 2.83
C GLN A 638 39.89 49.67 2.18
N GLY A 639 39.87 49.58 0.87
CA GLY A 639 40.55 48.55 0.10
C GLY A 639 39.70 47.29 -0.18
N ILE A 640 38.45 47.23 0.33
CA ILE A 640 37.50 46.14 0.02
C ILE A 640 36.68 46.54 -1.21
N ARG A 641 36.61 45.61 -2.17
CA ARG A 641 35.74 45.78 -3.35
C ARG A 641 34.27 45.66 -2.95
N ALA A 642 33.46 46.59 -3.41
CA ALA A 642 32.04 46.65 -3.05
C ALA A 642 31.20 45.50 -3.60
N ASP A 643 31.68 44.85 -4.67
CA ASP A 643 31.04 43.69 -5.30
C ASP A 643 31.52 42.33 -4.72
N ALA A 644 32.46 42.35 -3.76
CA ALA A 644 32.91 41.13 -3.13
C ALA A 644 31.84 40.56 -2.20
N TRP A 645 31.64 39.22 -2.22
CA TRP A 645 30.67 38.52 -1.40
C TRP A 645 30.82 38.77 0.11
N TYR A 646 32.00 39.09 0.54
CA TYR A 646 32.39 39.36 1.94
C TYR A 646 32.42 40.82 2.34
N ALA A 647 32.12 41.74 1.42
CA ALA A 647 32.39 43.17 1.62
C ALA A 647 31.73 43.74 2.88
N GLU A 648 30.49 43.35 3.15
CA GLU A 648 29.73 43.83 4.28
C GLU A 648 30.22 43.24 5.59
N GLU A 649 30.41 41.92 5.65
CA GLU A 649 30.81 41.21 6.86
C GLU A 649 32.25 41.53 7.26
N VAL A 650 33.18 41.62 6.32
CA VAL A 650 34.56 42.03 6.61
C VAL A 650 34.59 43.45 7.16
N SER A 651 33.80 44.37 6.56
CA SER A 651 33.69 45.74 7.03
C SER A 651 33.05 45.82 8.42
N ALA A 652 32.05 44.98 8.71
CA ALA A 652 31.46 44.91 10.02
C ALA A 652 32.43 44.37 11.08
N ALA A 653 33.21 43.33 10.75
CA ALA A 653 34.26 42.81 11.63
C ALA A 653 35.34 43.87 11.92
N HIS A 654 35.74 44.64 10.90
CA HIS A 654 36.70 45.74 11.07
C HIS A 654 36.11 46.84 11.96
N ALA A 655 34.89 47.29 11.67
CA ALA A 655 34.24 48.35 12.49
C ALA A 655 34.04 47.93 13.95
N ALA A 656 33.91 46.65 14.23
CA ALA A 656 33.79 46.07 15.56
C ALA A 656 35.17 45.84 16.24
N GLY A 657 36.29 46.22 15.59
CA GLY A 657 37.65 46.05 16.14
C GLY A 657 38.16 44.60 16.10
N LEU A 658 37.45 43.69 15.46
CA LEU A 658 37.84 42.26 15.44
C LEU A 658 39.08 42.01 14.58
N LEU A 659 39.42 42.90 13.64
CA LEU A 659 40.60 42.83 12.79
C LEU A 659 41.77 43.69 13.28
N ASP A 660 41.66 44.30 14.48
CA ASP A 660 42.69 45.14 15.05
C ASP A 660 43.99 44.38 15.29
N GLY A 661 45.09 45.02 14.99
CA GLY A 661 46.40 44.42 15.11
C GLY A 661 46.85 43.63 13.87
N LEU A 662 46.05 43.40 12.88
CA LEU A 662 46.44 42.77 11.60
C LEU A 662 47.10 43.82 10.69
N LYS A 663 48.43 43.75 10.49
CA LYS A 663 49.20 44.80 9.78
C LYS A 663 49.02 44.84 8.26
N ALA A 664 48.62 43.72 7.66
CA ALA A 664 48.46 43.59 6.20
C ALA A 664 47.33 42.62 5.90
N PHE A 665 46.10 43.02 6.26
CA PHE A 665 44.94 42.19 6.04
C PHE A 665 44.65 42.03 4.53
N GLN A 666 44.69 40.77 4.06
CA GLN A 666 44.36 40.42 2.68
C GLN A 666 43.17 39.47 2.69
N PRO A 667 41.98 39.92 2.30
CA PRO A 667 40.76 39.12 2.43
C PRO A 667 40.82 37.84 1.62
N ASP A 668 41.32 37.84 0.41
CA ASP A 668 41.34 36.70 -0.50
C ASP A 668 42.54 35.74 -0.27
N ALA A 669 43.52 36.13 0.58
CA ALA A 669 44.64 35.27 0.91
C ALA A 669 44.37 34.38 2.11
N PRO A 670 44.98 33.16 2.17
CA PRO A 670 44.93 32.32 3.36
C PRO A 670 45.44 33.07 4.60
N MET A 671 44.65 33.00 5.70
CA MET A 671 45.05 33.64 6.96
C MET A 671 45.91 32.68 7.79
N THR A 672 47.03 33.19 8.34
CA THR A 672 47.87 32.38 9.23
C THR A 672 47.14 32.01 10.53
N ARG A 673 47.53 30.89 11.17
CA ARG A 673 46.96 30.49 12.46
C ARG A 673 47.19 31.57 13.52
N ALA A 674 48.35 32.26 13.51
CA ALA A 674 48.65 33.36 14.42
C ALA A 674 47.70 34.55 14.21
N ASP A 675 47.41 34.93 12.97
CA ASP A 675 46.50 36.04 12.67
C ASP A 675 45.02 35.67 13.00
N ALA A 676 44.60 34.42 12.73
CA ALA A 676 43.29 33.94 13.13
C ALA A 676 43.16 33.95 14.67
N MET A 677 44.20 33.53 15.42
CA MET A 677 44.22 33.66 16.88
C MET A 677 44.09 35.11 17.34
N GLN A 678 44.66 36.08 16.62
CA GLN A 678 44.43 37.50 16.93
C GLN A 678 42.97 37.91 16.79
N VAL A 679 42.31 37.50 15.71
CA VAL A 679 40.86 37.76 15.51
C VAL A 679 40.04 37.17 16.64
N PHE A 680 40.32 35.92 17.04
CA PHE A 680 39.63 35.29 18.18
C PHE A 680 39.95 35.96 19.53
N ALA A 681 41.17 36.39 19.74
CA ALA A 681 41.54 37.14 20.94
C ALA A 681 40.77 38.47 21.01
N ASN A 682 40.66 39.20 19.91
CA ASN A 682 39.85 40.43 19.84
C ASN A 682 38.37 40.13 20.15
N LEU A 683 37.84 39.01 19.66
CA LEU A 683 36.49 38.54 19.99
C LEU A 683 36.36 38.24 21.49
N LEU A 684 37.32 37.57 22.12
CA LEU A 684 37.30 37.28 23.54
C LEU A 684 37.39 38.55 24.36
N LEU A 685 38.23 39.51 23.93
CA LEU A 685 38.34 40.84 24.57
C LEU A 685 37.02 41.61 24.50
N SER A 686 36.33 41.60 23.36
CA SER A 686 34.99 42.23 23.24
C SER A 686 33.95 41.60 24.15
N ARG A 687 34.18 40.38 24.59
CA ARG A 687 33.34 39.66 25.59
C ARG A 687 33.82 39.81 27.02
N GLY A 688 34.74 40.78 27.29
CA GLY A 688 35.20 41.10 28.64
C GLY A 688 36.35 40.23 29.14
N LYS A 689 36.96 39.38 28.30
CA LYS A 689 38.20 38.68 28.67
C LYS A 689 39.37 39.66 28.62
N THR A 690 40.47 39.32 29.30
CA THR A 690 41.66 40.16 29.39
C THR A 690 42.89 39.40 28.87
N LEU A 691 43.81 40.14 28.24
CA LEU A 691 45.11 39.58 27.84
C LEU A 691 45.87 39.09 29.08
N PRO A 692 46.56 37.96 28.99
CA PRO A 692 47.43 37.46 30.05
C PRO A 692 48.65 38.32 30.18
N ASP A 693 49.21 38.36 31.39
CA ASP A 693 50.53 39.03 31.64
C ASP A 693 51.69 38.28 30.95
N GLU A 694 52.85 38.95 30.85
CA GLU A 694 53.97 38.39 30.11
C GLU A 694 54.45 37.04 30.65
N LYS A 695 54.45 36.86 31.98
CA LYS A 695 54.84 35.62 32.64
C LYS A 695 53.88 34.50 32.29
N THR A 696 52.60 34.77 32.27
CA THR A 696 51.55 33.81 31.87
C THR A 696 51.66 33.48 30.40
N VAL A 697 51.91 34.47 29.53
CA VAL A 697 52.17 34.26 28.09
C VAL A 697 53.32 33.29 27.88
N GLU A 698 54.47 33.55 28.55
CA GLU A 698 55.63 32.69 28.41
C GLU A 698 55.36 31.25 28.90
N THR A 699 54.75 31.12 30.07
CA THR A 699 54.43 29.84 30.64
C THR A 699 53.44 29.03 29.72
N THR A 700 52.45 29.72 29.15
CA THR A 700 51.49 29.09 28.27
C THR A 700 52.11 28.61 26.95
N LEU A 701 52.91 29.42 26.33
CA LEU A 701 53.55 29.11 25.05
C LEU A 701 54.66 28.08 25.17
N SER A 702 55.40 28.07 26.29
CA SER A 702 56.50 27.11 26.52
C SER A 702 55.99 25.65 26.62
N ALA A 703 54.71 25.45 26.82
CA ALA A 703 54.11 24.11 26.75
C ALA A 703 54.13 23.50 25.33
N PHE A 704 54.42 24.29 24.32
CA PHE A 704 54.47 23.86 22.91
C PHE A 704 55.89 23.91 22.35
N ALA A 705 56.30 22.88 21.64
CA ALA A 705 57.65 22.74 21.09
C ALA A 705 58.05 23.90 20.15
N ASP A 706 57.10 24.57 19.52
CA ASP A 706 57.23 25.67 18.60
C ASP A 706 56.69 27.00 19.18
N GLY A 707 56.34 27.03 20.46
CA GLY A 707 55.80 28.24 21.12
C GLY A 707 56.67 29.47 21.00
N ALA A 708 58.04 29.32 20.95
CA ALA A 708 58.96 30.39 20.69
C ALA A 708 58.92 31.01 19.26
N GLN A 709 58.28 30.23 18.30
CA GLN A 709 58.13 30.67 16.90
C GLN A 709 56.89 31.51 16.69
N VAL A 710 55.99 31.64 17.70
CA VAL A 710 54.84 32.54 17.64
C VAL A 710 55.36 33.99 17.48
N PRO A 711 54.89 34.75 16.45
CA PRO A 711 55.31 36.13 16.25
C PRO A 711 55.05 36.96 17.51
N ALA A 712 56.02 37.83 17.84
CA ALA A 712 56.05 38.59 19.10
C ALA A 712 54.72 39.35 19.33
N GLU A 713 54.18 39.96 18.30
CA GLU A 713 52.89 40.70 18.34
C GLU A 713 51.70 39.84 18.47
N ARG A 714 51.81 38.52 18.32
CA ARG A 714 50.71 37.53 18.42
C ARG A 714 50.76 36.69 19.70
N ARG A 715 51.87 36.78 20.47
CA ARG A 715 52.04 35.88 21.64
C ARG A 715 50.99 36.02 22.69
N ALA A 716 50.55 37.23 23.02
CA ALA A 716 49.52 37.49 24.03
C ALA A 716 48.13 36.97 23.55
N ALA A 717 47.81 37.17 22.26
CA ALA A 717 46.59 36.69 21.65
C ALA A 717 46.56 35.16 21.61
N ALA A 718 47.65 34.51 21.22
CA ALA A 718 47.78 33.06 21.20
C ALA A 718 47.59 32.46 22.60
N ALA A 719 48.27 33.05 23.61
CA ALA A 719 48.15 32.58 24.98
C ALA A 719 46.73 32.76 25.56
N LEU A 720 46.03 33.84 25.19
CA LEU A 720 44.61 34.01 25.58
C LEU A 720 43.75 32.91 24.96
N CYS A 721 43.85 32.63 23.64
CA CYS A 721 43.10 31.60 22.98
C CYS A 721 43.34 30.19 23.55
N ILE A 722 44.59 29.90 23.94
CA ILE A 722 44.96 28.63 24.58
C ILE A 722 44.33 28.51 25.97
N ARG A 723 44.41 29.56 26.80
CA ARG A 723 43.81 29.56 28.14
C ARG A 723 42.30 29.42 28.13
N GLU A 724 41.66 30.01 27.17
CA GLU A 724 40.19 29.90 27.01
C GLU A 724 39.77 28.59 26.30
N GLY A 725 40.75 27.69 26.05
CA GLY A 725 40.48 26.35 25.52
C GLY A 725 40.18 26.31 24.02
N MET A 726 40.24 27.44 23.32
CA MET A 726 39.92 27.49 21.88
C MET A 726 40.99 26.80 21.03
N ILE A 727 42.27 26.87 21.46
CA ILE A 727 43.40 26.28 20.76
C ILE A 727 44.13 25.29 21.66
N GLN A 728 44.30 24.06 21.17
CA GLN A 728 44.95 22.97 21.89
C GLN A 728 46.28 22.54 21.25
N GLY A 729 46.53 23.00 20.01
CA GLY A 729 47.66 22.51 19.23
C GLY A 729 47.47 21.09 18.71
N SER A 730 48.45 20.58 18.01
CA SER A 730 48.49 19.20 17.51
C SER A 730 49.90 18.64 17.60
N GLY A 731 50.09 17.45 18.15
CA GLY A 731 51.38 16.82 18.35
C GLY A 731 52.35 17.69 19.18
N GLY A 732 51.82 18.44 20.15
CA GLY A 732 52.63 19.35 20.99
C GLY A 732 53.13 20.60 20.29
N LYS A 733 52.56 20.99 19.14
CA LYS A 733 52.91 22.19 18.36
C LYS A 733 51.70 23.07 18.10
N LEU A 734 51.88 24.37 18.06
CA LEU A 734 50.87 25.37 17.70
C LEU A 734 50.74 25.59 16.19
N ASN A 735 51.88 25.42 15.47
CA ASN A 735 52.01 25.72 14.06
C ASN A 735 51.54 27.14 13.70
N ALA A 736 51.93 28.12 14.48
CA ALA A 736 51.41 29.50 14.43
C ALA A 736 51.57 30.19 13.06
N GLN A 737 52.65 29.88 12.33
CA GLN A 737 52.88 30.39 10.97
C GLN A 737 52.21 29.56 9.86
N GLY A 738 51.64 28.39 10.21
CA GLY A 738 50.81 27.60 9.30
C GLY A 738 49.42 28.21 9.11
N TYR A 739 48.55 27.44 8.46
CA TYR A 739 47.17 27.86 8.15
C TYR A 739 46.18 26.92 8.81
N PHE A 740 45.00 27.42 9.14
CA PHE A 740 43.85 26.55 9.41
C PHE A 740 43.26 26.05 8.10
N THR A 741 42.85 24.81 8.10
CA THR A 741 41.88 24.33 7.09
C THR A 741 40.49 24.81 7.43
N ARG A 742 39.60 24.84 6.45
CA ARG A 742 38.17 25.17 6.67
C ARG A 742 37.54 24.25 7.70
N ALA A 743 37.87 22.94 7.69
CA ALA A 743 37.41 21.98 8.68
C ALA A 743 37.90 22.25 10.10
N GLU A 744 39.23 22.58 10.25
CA GLU A 744 39.78 22.97 11.56
C GLU A 744 39.12 24.25 12.07
N PHE A 745 38.84 25.20 11.19
CA PHE A 745 38.16 26.43 11.54
C PHE A 745 36.71 26.23 11.95
N ALA A 746 35.96 25.34 11.25
CA ALA A 746 34.61 24.95 11.66
C ALA A 746 34.59 24.39 13.08
N LYS A 747 35.58 23.56 13.45
CA LYS A 747 35.73 23.08 14.83
C LYS A 747 35.88 24.21 15.83
N LEU A 748 36.72 25.19 15.54
CA LEU A 748 36.89 26.36 16.43
C LEU A 748 35.60 27.15 16.61
N LEU A 749 34.86 27.37 15.53
CA LEU A 749 33.62 28.11 15.58
C LEU A 749 32.49 27.37 16.29
N SER A 750 32.51 26.06 16.26
CA SER A 750 31.49 25.27 16.98
C SER A 750 31.59 25.41 18.50
N MET A 751 32.70 25.91 18.98
CA MET A 751 33.01 26.18 20.41
C MET A 751 32.58 27.57 20.86
N ILE A 752 32.23 28.47 19.93
CA ILE A 752 31.80 29.85 20.18
C ILE A 752 30.28 30.00 20.06
#